data_8086f021ebe576dc11fec06d69a98870
#
_entry.id   8086f021ebe576dc11fec06d69a98870
#
_cell.length_a   1.000
_cell.length_b   1.000
_cell.length_c   1.000
_cell.angle_alpha   90.00
_cell.angle_beta   90.00
_cell.angle_gamma   90.00
#
_symmetry.space_group_name_H-M   'P 1'
#
loop_
_entity.id
_entity.type
_entity.pdbx_description
1 polymer ?
#
loop_
_entity_poly.entity_id
_entity_poly.type
_entity_poly.pdbx_seq_one_letter_code
_entity_poly.pdbx_strand_id
1 'polypeptide(L)'
;MHTVEIGQPYPLGATVDETGTNFALAVSREVEAVELCLVADDGTETRIPLEERHGTTWHAHVACIGHGQRYGYRVHGPWDPARGLWHNPAKILVDPYARAFTGDYEWGQQHHSYDFDEPDRIDTSDNLGTSMLGVVVAEDFDWGDDAPPAVELTDTVIYETHVKGMTKLHPAVPEELRGTYAGMAHPEVVRHLTELGVTAVELMPVHQFVNDATLQEKGLSNYWGYNTLGFFAPHAAYASSSEVGGQVREFKQMVKDLHAAGLEVILDVVYNHTAEGNDKGPMLSLRGLDNAGYYHLVEGDERHYMDYTGTGNSVDLSSPKALQLVMDSLRYWVTEMHVDGFRFDLATTLTRVEGEQGPDMFSGFFDVVRQDPVLRTVKLIAEPWDVGWGGYQVGNFPGLWSEWNGMYRDAVRDFWRGEPGTLGEFATRLTGSADLYEGDGRGPGASVNFVTAHDGFTLRDLVSYNEKHNEANGEDNNDGEAHNRSWNCGVEGETDDPEVVTLRARQRRNFLATLLISQGVPMISHGDELGRTQGGNNNVYCQDNEISWIDWSAMDDSLVAFTRDLIALRRDHAVFRRRHHFDGRPAARDIEAPLPDIVWLEPDATAKTEDDWGAEARSIGFYLNGHTLPRGDEDGEGPYRDFYVLMNAWWEPVPYTLPGPTFPAEWEVVVDTSSHVAPDGTRPRVRAGDVLELPARSTVVLRQVPEGA
;
A
#
# COMPACT_ATOMS: atom_id res chain seq x y z
N MET A 1 -13.15 7.72 44.30
CA MET A 1 -13.59 6.32 44.11
C MET A 1 -14.66 6.38 43.03
N HIS A 2 -14.43 5.71 41.92
CA HIS A 2 -15.38 5.71 40.81
C HIS A 2 -16.58 4.80 41.12
N THR A 3 -17.75 5.15 40.61
CA THR A 3 -18.91 4.25 40.67
C THR A 3 -18.75 3.26 39.49
N VAL A 4 -18.71 1.98 39.87
CA VAL A 4 -18.58 0.86 38.90
C VAL A 4 -19.92 0.12 38.88
N GLU A 5 -20.44 -0.11 37.69
CA GLU A 5 -21.71 -0.78 37.45
C GLU A 5 -21.48 -2.00 36.53
N ILE A 6 -22.48 -2.86 36.42
CA ILE A 6 -22.46 -3.97 35.50
C ILE A 6 -22.41 -3.42 34.06
N GLY A 7 -21.32 -3.70 33.34
CA GLY A 7 -21.13 -3.31 31.94
C GLY A 7 -21.74 -4.30 30.97
N GLN A 8 -21.49 -4.07 29.71
CA GLN A 8 -21.84 -4.94 28.59
C GLN A 8 -20.58 -5.65 28.07
N PRO A 9 -20.64 -6.95 27.70
CA PRO A 9 -19.49 -7.67 27.15
C PRO A 9 -19.15 -7.27 25.71
N TYR A 10 -20.01 -6.50 25.04
CA TYR A 10 -19.86 -6.00 23.66
C TYR A 10 -20.47 -4.60 23.53
N PRO A 11 -19.90 -3.77 22.62
CA PRO A 11 -18.68 -4.03 21.82
C PRO A 11 -17.44 -4.12 22.71
N LEU A 12 -16.36 -4.76 22.19
CA LEU A 12 -15.06 -4.77 22.84
C LEU A 12 -14.42 -3.38 22.80
N GLY A 13 -13.52 -3.12 23.74
CA GLY A 13 -12.88 -1.82 23.91
C GLY A 13 -13.63 -0.90 24.86
N ALA A 14 -13.37 0.41 24.74
CA ALA A 14 -13.99 1.47 25.55
C ALA A 14 -15.08 2.18 24.75
N THR A 15 -16.33 2.08 25.19
CA THR A 15 -17.51 2.71 24.55
C THR A 15 -18.11 3.75 25.47
N VAL A 16 -18.11 5.02 25.05
CA VAL A 16 -18.66 6.16 25.80
C VAL A 16 -20.18 6.22 25.62
N ASP A 17 -20.90 6.47 26.72
CA ASP A 17 -22.33 6.79 26.70
C ASP A 17 -22.63 8.06 27.56
N GLU A 18 -23.90 8.39 27.73
CA GLU A 18 -24.33 9.58 28.47
C GLU A 18 -23.95 9.54 29.98
N THR A 19 -23.65 8.37 30.55
CA THR A 19 -23.42 8.14 31.95
C THR A 19 -21.97 7.87 32.33
N GLY A 20 -21.17 7.41 31.35
CA GLY A 20 -19.78 7.04 31.56
C GLY A 20 -19.19 6.31 30.39
N THR A 21 -18.38 5.29 30.67
CA THR A 21 -17.72 4.45 29.65
C THR A 21 -17.86 2.99 30.03
N ASN A 22 -18.32 2.19 29.08
CA ASN A 22 -18.28 0.73 29.13
C ASN A 22 -16.91 0.24 28.64
N PHE A 23 -16.26 -0.60 29.44
CA PHE A 23 -15.00 -1.26 29.09
C PHE A 23 -15.23 -2.76 28.95
N ALA A 24 -14.80 -3.36 27.86
CA ALA A 24 -14.92 -4.80 27.61
C ALA A 24 -13.63 -5.33 26.97
N LEU A 25 -13.02 -6.33 27.64
CA LEU A 25 -11.73 -6.90 27.24
C LEU A 25 -11.83 -8.43 27.10
N ALA A 26 -11.47 -8.95 25.94
CA ALA A 26 -11.36 -10.40 25.69
C ALA A 26 -9.96 -10.88 26.07
N VAL A 27 -9.86 -11.94 26.86
CA VAL A 27 -8.60 -12.52 27.33
C VAL A 27 -8.59 -14.03 27.20
N SER A 28 -7.49 -14.70 27.54
CA SER A 28 -7.40 -16.16 27.56
C SER A 28 -8.29 -16.78 28.65
N ARG A 29 -8.57 -18.06 28.54
CA ARG A 29 -9.35 -18.81 29.54
C ARG A 29 -8.62 -18.99 30.87
N GLU A 30 -7.30 -18.95 30.80
CA GLU A 30 -6.39 -19.12 31.93
C GLU A 30 -6.29 -17.87 32.83
N VAL A 31 -6.84 -16.74 32.36
CA VAL A 31 -6.86 -15.49 33.15
C VAL A 31 -7.77 -15.61 34.37
N GLU A 32 -7.22 -15.29 35.54
CA GLU A 32 -7.86 -15.40 36.84
C GLU A 32 -8.53 -14.08 37.31
N ALA A 33 -7.93 -12.93 36.95
CA ALA A 33 -8.47 -11.60 37.23
C ALA A 33 -7.95 -10.56 36.23
N VAL A 34 -8.74 -9.49 36.04
CA VAL A 34 -8.40 -8.33 35.24
C VAL A 34 -8.63 -7.06 36.03
N GLU A 35 -7.66 -6.15 36.02
CA GLU A 35 -7.78 -4.80 36.55
C GLU A 35 -7.80 -3.78 35.38
N LEU A 36 -8.85 -2.96 35.33
CA LEU A 36 -8.85 -1.74 34.52
C LEU A 36 -8.03 -0.68 35.24
N CYS A 37 -7.05 -0.13 34.57
CA CYS A 37 -6.15 0.90 35.10
C CYS A 37 -6.50 2.25 34.48
N LEU A 38 -7.13 3.15 35.23
CA LEU A 38 -7.35 4.53 34.80
C LEU A 38 -6.16 5.37 35.25
N VAL A 39 -5.56 6.10 34.31
CA VAL A 39 -4.37 6.91 34.56
C VAL A 39 -4.72 8.39 34.44
N ALA A 40 -4.49 9.15 35.50
CA ALA A 40 -4.71 10.57 35.54
C ALA A 40 -3.58 11.36 34.83
N ASP A 41 -3.78 12.67 34.62
CA ASP A 41 -2.78 13.53 33.97
C ASP A 41 -1.45 13.64 34.72
N ASP A 42 -1.47 13.45 36.04
CA ASP A 42 -0.27 13.43 36.90
C ASP A 42 0.43 12.05 36.94
N GLY A 43 -0.06 11.08 36.16
CA GLY A 43 0.46 9.71 36.11
C GLY A 43 -0.08 8.79 37.21
N THR A 44 -0.99 9.28 38.09
CA THR A 44 -1.56 8.44 39.15
C THR A 44 -2.46 7.35 38.58
N GLU A 45 -2.18 6.10 38.90
CA GLU A 45 -2.96 4.93 38.51
C GLU A 45 -4.08 4.65 39.53
N THR A 46 -5.30 4.48 39.02
CA THR A 46 -6.44 3.95 39.80
C THR A 46 -6.82 2.60 39.22
N ARG A 47 -6.66 1.53 39.99
CA ARG A 47 -6.99 0.15 39.57
C ARG A 47 -8.41 -0.20 39.98
N ILE A 48 -9.18 -0.68 39.01
CA ILE A 48 -10.57 -1.12 39.17
C ILE A 48 -10.64 -2.61 38.82
N PRO A 49 -10.82 -3.52 39.77
CA PRO A 49 -11.04 -4.92 39.46
C PRO A 49 -12.31 -5.09 38.62
N LEU A 50 -12.24 -5.79 37.50
CA LEU A 50 -13.40 -6.19 36.74
C LEU A 50 -14.00 -7.44 37.43
N GLU A 51 -15.25 -7.38 37.85
CA GLU A 51 -15.91 -8.48 38.60
C GLU A 51 -16.82 -9.31 37.64
N GLU A 52 -17.30 -8.68 36.59
CA GLU A 52 -18.24 -9.29 35.64
C GLU A 52 -17.53 -9.85 34.43
N ARG A 53 -17.94 -11.06 34.03
CA ARG A 53 -17.42 -11.67 32.79
C ARG A 53 -18.48 -12.47 32.05
N HIS A 54 -18.42 -12.46 30.73
CA HIS A 54 -19.19 -13.33 29.86
C HIS A 54 -18.23 -14.18 29.00
N GLY A 55 -18.12 -15.46 29.34
CA GLY A 55 -17.12 -16.34 28.73
C GLY A 55 -15.69 -15.89 29.08
N THR A 56 -14.94 -15.43 28.08
CA THR A 56 -13.58 -14.88 28.25
C THR A 56 -13.54 -13.36 28.20
N THR A 57 -14.69 -12.68 28.08
CA THR A 57 -14.77 -11.21 28.04
C THR A 57 -15.07 -10.67 29.44
N TRP A 58 -14.16 -9.89 29.99
CA TRP A 58 -14.32 -9.14 31.23
C TRP A 58 -14.85 -7.74 30.95
N HIS A 59 -15.80 -7.24 31.73
CA HIS A 59 -16.41 -5.95 31.47
C HIS A 59 -16.89 -5.23 32.72
N ALA A 60 -16.96 -3.90 32.62
CA ALA A 60 -17.59 -3.02 33.63
C ALA A 60 -17.98 -1.71 32.92
N HIS A 61 -19.03 -1.06 33.51
CA HIS A 61 -19.34 0.33 33.18
C HIS A 61 -18.81 1.23 34.32
N VAL A 62 -18.04 2.26 33.97
CA VAL A 62 -17.45 3.20 34.91
C VAL A 62 -18.06 4.57 34.73
N ALA A 63 -18.84 5.00 35.71
CA ALA A 63 -19.58 6.25 35.63
C ALA A 63 -18.64 7.48 35.62
N CYS A 64 -19.05 8.50 34.85
CA CYS A 64 -18.36 9.79 34.71
C CYS A 64 -16.94 9.68 34.08
N ILE A 65 -16.62 8.61 33.42
CA ILE A 65 -15.43 8.49 32.54
C ILE A 65 -15.87 8.80 31.15
N GLY A 66 -15.10 9.61 30.42
CA GLY A 66 -15.42 10.04 29.05
C GLY A 66 -14.17 10.30 28.21
N HIS A 67 -14.35 11.01 27.11
CA HIS A 67 -13.29 11.36 26.17
C HIS A 67 -12.04 11.91 26.86
N GLY A 68 -10.86 11.47 26.42
CA GLY A 68 -9.57 11.90 26.93
C GLY A 68 -9.03 11.09 28.10
N GLN A 69 -9.83 10.21 28.75
CA GLN A 69 -9.34 9.36 29.82
C GLN A 69 -8.31 8.36 29.30
N ARG A 70 -7.11 8.35 29.88
CA ARG A 70 -6.06 7.37 29.60
C ARG A 70 -6.32 6.09 30.39
N TYR A 71 -6.11 4.94 29.75
CA TYR A 71 -6.35 3.65 30.39
C TYR A 71 -5.48 2.53 29.81
N GLY A 72 -5.43 1.43 30.54
CA GLY A 72 -4.85 0.15 30.14
C GLY A 72 -5.34 -0.95 31.05
N TYR A 73 -4.76 -2.13 30.94
CA TYR A 73 -5.17 -3.29 31.71
C TYR A 73 -3.98 -3.99 32.38
N ARG A 74 -4.22 -4.56 33.58
CA ARG A 74 -3.31 -5.52 34.21
C ARG A 74 -4.03 -6.86 34.30
N VAL A 75 -3.36 -7.92 33.84
CA VAL A 75 -3.96 -9.25 33.71
C VAL A 75 -3.24 -10.23 34.60
N HIS A 76 -4.01 -10.89 35.46
CA HIS A 76 -3.54 -11.92 36.38
C HIS A 76 -3.83 -13.30 35.81
N GLY A 77 -2.81 -14.15 35.77
CA GLY A 77 -2.90 -15.51 35.25
C GLY A 77 -1.56 -16.23 35.34
N PRO A 78 -1.45 -17.44 34.84
CA PRO A 78 -0.21 -18.19 34.88
C PRO A 78 0.85 -17.57 33.99
N TRP A 79 2.09 -17.54 34.47
CA TRP A 79 3.27 -17.24 33.69
C TRP A 79 4.04 -18.55 33.49
N ASP A 80 3.90 -19.14 32.31
CA ASP A 80 4.52 -20.41 31.92
C ASP A 80 4.91 -20.34 30.43
N PRO A 81 6.04 -19.68 30.10
CA PRO A 81 6.46 -19.48 28.72
C PRO A 81 6.56 -20.76 27.89
N ALA A 82 6.91 -21.89 28.52
CA ALA A 82 6.99 -23.18 27.82
C ALA A 82 5.66 -23.66 27.26
N ARG A 83 4.55 -23.14 27.79
CA ARG A 83 3.17 -23.38 27.34
C ARG A 83 2.56 -22.16 26.65
N GLY A 84 3.37 -21.20 26.23
CA GLY A 84 2.90 -19.98 25.59
C GLY A 84 2.11 -19.03 26.50
N LEU A 85 2.17 -19.17 27.84
CA LEU A 85 1.41 -18.37 28.80
C LEU A 85 2.32 -17.28 29.39
N TRP A 86 1.98 -16.01 29.12
CA TRP A 86 2.82 -14.87 29.42
C TRP A 86 2.17 -13.85 30.36
N HIS A 87 1.09 -14.21 31.09
CA HIS A 87 0.37 -13.24 31.94
C HIS A 87 1.26 -12.68 33.04
N ASN A 88 1.36 -11.36 33.16
CA ASN A 88 2.19 -10.68 34.13
C ASN A 88 1.52 -9.39 34.62
N PRO A 89 0.91 -9.37 35.81
CA PRO A 89 0.18 -8.20 36.34
C PRO A 89 1.08 -7.00 36.66
N ALA A 90 2.41 -7.17 36.68
CA ALA A 90 3.33 -6.04 36.81
C ALA A 90 3.33 -5.14 35.59
N LYS A 91 2.88 -5.64 34.41
CA LYS A 91 2.85 -4.91 33.15
C LYS A 91 1.47 -4.33 32.90
N ILE A 92 1.39 -3.02 32.62
CA ILE A 92 0.18 -2.42 32.05
C ILE A 92 0.18 -2.73 30.55
N LEU A 93 -0.93 -3.26 30.06
CA LEU A 93 -1.14 -3.64 28.65
C LEU A 93 -2.10 -2.66 28.01
N VAL A 94 -1.88 -2.35 26.75
CA VAL A 94 -2.83 -1.55 25.97
C VAL A 94 -3.99 -2.40 25.49
N ASP A 95 -5.16 -1.77 25.39
CA ASP A 95 -6.35 -2.38 24.83
C ASP A 95 -6.17 -2.58 23.31
N PRO A 96 -6.34 -3.79 22.76
CA PRO A 96 -6.30 -4.02 21.31
C PRO A 96 -7.36 -3.23 20.53
N TYR A 97 -8.45 -2.83 21.19
CA TYR A 97 -9.56 -2.05 20.63
C TYR A 97 -9.45 -0.54 20.95
N ALA A 98 -8.33 -0.07 21.49
CA ALA A 98 -8.14 1.35 21.74
C ALA A 98 -8.18 2.17 20.44
N ARG A 99 -9.00 3.23 20.42
CA ARG A 99 -9.20 4.09 19.24
C ARG A 99 -8.22 5.26 19.16
N ALA A 100 -7.48 5.52 20.24
CA ALA A 100 -6.40 6.48 20.28
C ALA A 100 -5.36 6.05 21.31
N PHE A 101 -4.16 6.56 21.17
CA PHE A 101 -3.05 6.33 22.09
C PHE A 101 -2.39 7.65 22.48
N THR A 102 -1.69 7.63 23.61
CA THR A 102 -0.85 8.73 24.08
C THR A 102 0.42 8.19 24.74
N GLY A 103 1.49 8.97 24.69
CA GLY A 103 2.83 8.59 25.16
C GLY A 103 3.62 7.80 24.11
N ASP A 104 4.84 7.45 24.48
CA ASP A 104 5.76 6.62 23.71
C ASP A 104 6.37 5.56 24.63
N TYR A 105 6.97 4.52 24.05
CA TYR A 105 7.74 3.54 24.78
C TYR A 105 9.16 4.03 25.04
N GLU A 106 9.54 4.11 26.30
CA GLU A 106 10.93 4.21 26.72
C GLU A 106 11.45 2.79 26.98
N TRP A 107 12.06 2.20 25.95
CA TRP A 107 12.42 0.80 25.93
C TRP A 107 13.37 0.39 27.06
N GLY A 108 13.13 -0.79 27.64
CA GLY A 108 13.94 -1.42 28.65
C GLY A 108 13.34 -2.70 29.21
N GLN A 109 14.01 -3.29 30.19
CA GLN A 109 13.59 -4.51 30.90
C GLN A 109 12.12 -4.49 31.32
N GLN A 110 11.61 -3.33 31.75
CA GLN A 110 10.25 -3.16 32.25
C GLN A 110 9.15 -3.50 31.23
N HIS A 111 9.44 -3.52 29.94
CA HIS A 111 8.48 -3.89 28.89
C HIS A 111 8.45 -5.38 28.57
N HIS A 112 9.34 -6.17 29.20
CA HIS A 112 9.42 -7.62 28.97
C HIS A 112 8.83 -8.36 30.17
N SER A 113 8.16 -9.47 29.93
CA SER A 113 7.57 -10.27 31.01
C SER A 113 8.58 -11.16 31.72
N TYR A 114 9.79 -11.27 31.19
CA TYR A 114 10.90 -12.09 31.69
C TYR A 114 12.11 -11.23 32.05
N ASP A 115 12.98 -11.74 32.92
CA ASP A 115 14.23 -11.11 33.30
C ASP A 115 15.31 -11.35 32.23
N PHE A 116 16.04 -10.31 31.81
CA PHE A 116 17.06 -10.43 30.76
C PHE A 116 18.25 -11.32 31.17
N ASP A 117 18.60 -11.33 32.46
CA ASP A 117 19.70 -12.15 32.99
C ASP A 117 19.26 -13.61 33.24
N GLU A 118 17.97 -13.82 33.53
CA GLU A 118 17.39 -15.13 33.79
C GLU A 118 16.04 -15.29 33.03
N PRO A 119 16.05 -15.64 31.72
CA PRO A 119 14.85 -15.64 30.88
C PRO A 119 13.72 -16.59 31.29
N ASP A 120 13.99 -17.52 32.21
CA ASP A 120 12.96 -18.38 32.82
C ASP A 120 12.41 -17.82 34.13
N ARG A 121 12.77 -16.58 34.48
CA ARG A 121 12.22 -15.87 35.62
C ARG A 121 11.34 -14.72 35.15
N ILE A 122 10.17 -14.59 35.80
CA ILE A 122 9.26 -13.46 35.56
C ILE A 122 9.89 -12.15 36.03
N ASP A 123 9.82 -11.11 35.21
CA ASP A 123 10.17 -9.76 35.64
C ASP A 123 8.98 -9.06 36.30
N THR A 124 9.22 -8.47 37.48
CA THR A 124 8.18 -7.81 38.28
C THR A 124 8.30 -6.28 38.27
N SER A 125 9.16 -5.70 37.45
CA SER A 125 9.24 -4.25 37.31
C SER A 125 7.96 -3.69 36.66
N ASP A 126 7.53 -2.54 37.12
CA ASP A 126 6.36 -1.83 36.59
C ASP A 126 6.77 -1.04 35.35
N ASN A 127 5.95 -1.07 34.29
CA ASN A 127 6.17 -0.32 33.09
C ASN A 127 5.28 0.94 32.97
N LEU A 128 4.45 1.25 33.97
CA LEU A 128 3.67 2.48 34.02
C LEU A 128 4.59 3.71 34.00
N GLY A 129 4.28 4.68 33.15
CA GLY A 129 5.06 5.90 32.99
C GLY A 129 6.12 5.83 31.87
N THR A 130 6.41 4.62 31.34
CA THR A 130 7.29 4.38 30.19
C THR A 130 6.59 3.68 29.03
N SER A 131 5.28 3.46 29.15
CA SER A 131 4.41 2.78 28.18
C SER A 131 3.44 3.74 27.52
N MET A 132 3.05 3.46 26.30
CA MET A 132 1.84 4.03 25.72
C MET A 132 0.61 3.60 26.52
N LEU A 133 -0.43 4.43 26.48
CA LEU A 133 -1.72 4.16 27.07
C LEU A 133 -2.82 4.36 26.02
N GLY A 134 -3.86 3.53 26.08
CA GLY A 134 -5.09 3.74 25.35
C GLY A 134 -5.83 4.99 25.84
N VAL A 135 -6.62 5.59 24.98
CA VAL A 135 -7.42 6.78 25.28
C VAL A 135 -8.88 6.49 24.92
N VAL A 136 -9.78 6.82 25.85
CA VAL A 136 -11.22 6.80 25.62
C VAL A 136 -11.60 7.90 24.63
N VAL A 137 -12.25 7.54 23.52
CA VAL A 137 -12.66 8.46 22.45
C VAL A 137 -14.18 8.49 22.36
N ALA A 138 -14.77 9.68 22.37
CA ALA A 138 -16.19 9.87 22.07
C ALA A 138 -16.40 9.93 20.56
N GLU A 139 -17.51 9.36 20.10
CA GLU A 139 -17.93 9.38 18.68
C GLU A 139 -18.81 10.60 18.45
N ASP A 140 -18.20 11.75 18.14
CA ASP A 140 -18.90 13.02 17.97
C ASP A 140 -18.48 13.79 16.69
N PHE A 141 -17.78 13.12 15.76
CA PHE A 141 -17.37 13.78 14.52
C PHE A 141 -18.54 13.93 13.56
N ASP A 142 -18.73 15.17 13.08
CA ASP A 142 -19.78 15.50 12.10
C ASP A 142 -19.27 15.28 10.66
N TRP A 143 -19.66 14.18 10.07
CA TRP A 143 -19.38 13.87 8.67
C TRP A 143 -20.18 14.74 7.67
N GLY A 144 -21.31 15.35 8.10
CA GLY A 144 -22.18 16.13 7.21
C GLY A 144 -22.66 15.33 6.00
N ASP A 145 -22.43 15.87 4.80
CA ASP A 145 -22.81 15.25 3.53
C ASP A 145 -21.65 14.43 2.90
N ASP A 146 -20.66 14.00 3.69
CA ASP A 146 -19.55 13.20 3.20
C ASP A 146 -20.03 11.90 2.54
N ALA A 147 -19.43 11.56 1.40
CA ALA A 147 -19.69 10.33 0.68
C ALA A 147 -18.42 9.87 -0.05
N PRO A 148 -18.18 8.56 -0.13
CA PRO A 148 -17.05 8.03 -0.87
C PRO A 148 -17.12 8.44 -2.36
N PRO A 149 -15.99 8.78 -3.00
CA PRO A 149 -15.96 9.10 -4.44
C PRO A 149 -16.43 7.94 -5.32
N ALA A 150 -16.28 6.71 -4.87
CA ALA A 150 -16.72 5.47 -5.51
C ALA A 150 -16.19 5.33 -6.97
N VAL A 151 -14.91 5.59 -7.18
CA VAL A 151 -14.25 5.46 -8.48
C VAL A 151 -14.18 3.99 -8.88
N GLU A 152 -14.60 3.69 -10.11
CA GLU A 152 -14.49 2.33 -10.66
C GLU A 152 -13.01 1.87 -10.66
N LEU A 153 -12.78 0.59 -10.38
CA LEU A 153 -11.43 0.05 -10.23
C LEU A 153 -10.55 0.28 -11.48
N THR A 154 -11.14 0.14 -12.68
CA THR A 154 -10.44 0.38 -13.96
C THR A 154 -10.09 1.85 -14.21
N ASP A 155 -10.82 2.76 -13.56
CA ASP A 155 -10.60 4.22 -13.66
C ASP A 155 -9.69 4.74 -12.55
N THR A 156 -9.33 3.86 -11.61
CA THR A 156 -8.48 4.22 -10.47
C THR A 156 -7.03 4.42 -10.92
N VAL A 157 -6.42 5.50 -10.43
CA VAL A 157 -4.99 5.77 -10.45
C VAL A 157 -4.55 5.96 -9.01
N ILE A 158 -3.77 5.03 -8.49
CA ILE A 158 -3.32 5.01 -7.10
C ILE A 158 -2.04 5.84 -6.96
N TYR A 159 -1.97 6.62 -5.90
CA TYR A 159 -0.76 7.31 -5.46
C TYR A 159 -0.39 6.83 -4.06
N GLU A 160 0.60 5.92 -3.99
CA GLU A 160 1.14 5.43 -2.72
C GLU A 160 1.94 6.54 -2.06
N THR A 161 1.63 6.87 -0.79
CA THR A 161 2.28 8.00 -0.13
C THR A 161 2.39 7.83 1.39
N HIS A 162 3.44 8.45 1.94
CA HIS A 162 3.67 8.53 3.39
C HIS A 162 3.16 9.87 3.93
N VAL A 163 2.27 9.86 4.94
CA VAL A 163 1.67 11.08 5.52
C VAL A 163 2.71 12.14 5.87
N LYS A 164 3.78 11.74 6.57
CA LYS A 164 4.84 12.66 6.98
C LYS A 164 5.75 13.06 5.81
N GLY A 165 6.20 12.09 5.03
CA GLY A 165 7.16 12.32 3.94
C GLY A 165 6.64 13.23 2.83
N MET A 166 5.35 13.16 2.55
CA MET A 166 4.70 13.98 1.52
C MET A 166 4.78 15.47 1.82
N THR A 167 4.61 15.85 3.08
CA THR A 167 4.41 17.28 3.42
C THR A 167 5.49 17.88 4.29
N LYS A 168 6.42 17.09 4.84
CA LYS A 168 7.40 17.57 5.84
C LYS A 168 8.26 18.74 5.34
N LEU A 169 8.64 18.73 4.07
CA LEU A 169 9.40 19.80 3.43
C LEU A 169 8.56 20.64 2.46
N HIS A 170 7.23 20.51 2.46
CA HIS A 170 6.38 21.22 1.50
C HIS A 170 6.33 22.73 1.82
N PRO A 171 6.78 23.60 0.88
CA PRO A 171 6.97 25.04 1.18
C PRO A 171 5.67 25.80 1.43
N ALA A 172 4.55 25.39 0.82
CA ALA A 172 3.27 26.06 0.97
C ALA A 172 2.45 25.55 2.16
N VAL A 173 2.81 24.42 2.78
CA VAL A 173 2.14 23.91 3.99
C VAL A 173 2.69 24.65 5.21
N PRO A 174 1.84 25.22 6.10
CA PRO A 174 2.28 25.82 7.37
C PRO A 174 3.14 24.85 8.17
N GLU A 175 4.18 25.35 8.82
CA GLU A 175 5.19 24.52 9.51
C GLU A 175 4.55 23.58 10.56
N GLU A 176 3.54 24.06 11.28
CA GLU A 176 2.80 23.31 12.31
C GLU A 176 1.93 22.17 11.74
N LEU A 177 1.62 22.21 10.44
CA LEU A 177 0.83 21.16 9.78
C LEU A 177 1.70 20.19 8.98
N ARG A 178 2.99 20.49 8.80
CA ARG A 178 3.90 19.64 8.01
C ARG A 178 4.12 18.28 8.64
N GLY A 179 3.92 17.24 7.86
CA GLY A 179 4.09 15.86 8.30
C GLY A 179 2.91 15.31 9.07
N THR A 180 1.74 15.94 8.98
CA THR A 180 0.52 15.55 9.70
C THR A 180 -0.65 15.24 8.77
N TYR A 181 -1.74 14.65 9.33
CA TYR A 181 -2.99 14.44 8.59
C TYR A 181 -3.56 15.74 8.02
N ALA A 182 -3.54 16.81 8.80
CA ALA A 182 -3.97 18.13 8.34
C ALA A 182 -3.07 18.69 7.22
N GLY A 183 -1.76 18.36 7.27
CA GLY A 183 -0.83 18.67 6.19
C GLY A 183 -1.14 17.91 4.92
N MET A 184 -1.51 16.62 5.01
CA MET A 184 -1.89 15.80 3.86
C MET A 184 -3.17 16.32 3.18
N ALA A 185 -4.13 16.82 3.96
CA ALA A 185 -5.35 17.45 3.47
C ALA A 185 -5.19 18.95 3.09
N HIS A 186 -3.98 19.50 3.17
CA HIS A 186 -3.75 20.91 2.84
C HIS A 186 -4.10 21.19 1.37
N PRO A 187 -4.80 22.32 1.04
CA PRO A 187 -5.28 22.60 -0.32
C PRO A 187 -4.22 22.51 -1.42
N GLU A 188 -2.95 22.86 -1.14
CA GLU A 188 -1.87 22.77 -2.13
C GLU A 188 -1.45 21.32 -2.41
N VAL A 189 -1.51 20.43 -1.42
CA VAL A 189 -1.23 19.00 -1.59
C VAL A 189 -2.39 18.35 -2.37
N VAL A 190 -3.62 18.63 -1.96
CA VAL A 190 -4.83 18.16 -2.66
C VAL A 190 -4.85 18.64 -4.11
N ARG A 191 -4.50 19.91 -4.35
CA ARG A 191 -4.39 20.46 -5.70
C ARG A 191 -3.34 19.72 -6.55
N HIS A 192 -2.16 19.43 -5.99
CA HIS A 192 -1.13 18.66 -6.70
C HIS A 192 -1.67 17.30 -7.16
N LEU A 193 -2.28 16.53 -6.26
CA LEU A 193 -2.81 15.20 -6.54
C LEU A 193 -3.95 15.25 -7.58
N THR A 194 -4.88 16.19 -7.44
CA THR A 194 -6.02 16.33 -8.36
C THR A 194 -5.60 16.85 -9.74
N GLU A 195 -4.67 17.82 -9.81
CA GLU A 195 -4.12 18.30 -11.07
C GLU A 195 -3.27 17.24 -11.79
N LEU A 196 -2.59 16.37 -11.05
CA LEU A 196 -1.90 15.22 -11.60
C LEU A 196 -2.87 14.21 -12.22
N GLY A 197 -4.10 14.12 -11.67
CA GLY A 197 -5.15 13.21 -12.13
C GLY A 197 -5.24 11.92 -11.32
N VAL A 198 -4.64 11.88 -10.13
CA VAL A 198 -4.79 10.80 -9.15
C VAL A 198 -6.23 10.71 -8.67
N THR A 199 -6.73 9.50 -8.44
CA THR A 199 -8.10 9.25 -7.96
C THR A 199 -8.15 8.60 -6.59
N ALA A 200 -7.04 7.98 -6.15
CA ALA A 200 -6.95 7.35 -4.83
C ALA A 200 -5.55 7.59 -4.23
N VAL A 201 -5.50 7.93 -2.96
CA VAL A 201 -4.25 7.93 -2.18
C VAL A 201 -4.19 6.64 -1.36
N GLU A 202 -3.10 5.89 -1.52
CA GLU A 202 -2.78 4.73 -0.68
C GLU A 202 -1.79 5.18 0.38
N LEU A 203 -2.27 5.31 1.61
CA LEU A 203 -1.47 5.77 2.74
C LEU A 203 -0.66 4.61 3.30
N MET A 204 0.67 4.72 3.31
CA MET A 204 1.54 3.84 4.09
C MET A 204 1.06 3.79 5.54
N PRO A 205 1.45 2.78 6.35
CA PRO A 205 0.78 2.46 7.60
C PRO A 205 0.48 3.67 8.49
N VAL A 206 -0.81 3.87 8.77
CA VAL A 206 -1.34 4.90 9.67
C VAL A 206 -1.96 4.33 10.94
N HIS A 207 -2.03 3.00 11.08
CA HIS A 207 -2.35 2.40 12.37
C HIS A 207 -1.28 2.79 13.39
N GLN A 208 -1.66 2.92 14.69
CA GLN A 208 -0.67 3.21 15.70
C GLN A 208 0.42 2.14 15.73
N PHE A 209 1.63 2.54 15.40
CA PHE A 209 2.83 1.71 15.44
C PHE A 209 3.81 2.20 16.49
N VAL A 210 4.84 1.41 16.77
CA VAL A 210 5.90 1.75 17.72
C VAL A 210 7.26 1.81 17.04
N ASN A 211 8.13 2.65 17.58
CA ASN A 211 9.54 2.68 17.18
C ASN A 211 10.26 1.48 17.84
N ASP A 212 11.07 0.77 17.06
CA ASP A 212 11.81 -0.40 17.55
C ASP A 212 12.88 -0.03 18.56
N ALA A 213 13.09 -0.86 19.57
CA ALA A 213 14.15 -0.66 20.55
C ALA A 213 15.54 -0.55 19.90
N THR A 214 15.82 -1.41 18.92
CA THR A 214 17.09 -1.42 18.20
C THR A 214 17.31 -0.16 17.35
N LEU A 215 16.25 0.41 16.79
CA LEU A 215 16.33 1.68 16.06
C LEU A 215 16.55 2.85 17.02
N GLN A 216 15.84 2.85 18.15
CA GLN A 216 16.01 3.88 19.18
C GLN A 216 17.45 3.89 19.73
N GLU A 217 18.06 2.73 19.98
CA GLU A 217 19.48 2.59 20.38
C GLU A 217 20.46 3.15 19.34
N LYS A 218 20.13 3.04 18.05
CA LYS A 218 20.91 3.59 16.93
C LYS A 218 20.63 5.09 16.69
N GLY A 219 19.65 5.69 17.39
CA GLY A 219 19.17 7.06 17.14
C GLY A 219 18.38 7.21 15.85
N LEU A 220 17.80 6.10 15.36
CA LEU A 220 16.93 6.01 14.19
C LEU A 220 15.46 5.88 14.62
N SER A 221 14.55 6.02 13.68
CA SER A 221 13.12 5.91 13.92
C SER A 221 12.47 5.06 12.85
N ASN A 222 11.52 4.20 13.24
CA ASN A 222 10.67 3.50 12.29
C ASN A 222 9.85 4.55 11.51
N TYR A 223 10.19 4.73 10.23
CA TYR A 223 9.56 5.71 9.36
C TYR A 223 8.37 5.12 8.61
N TRP A 224 8.49 3.88 8.11
CA TRP A 224 7.43 3.27 7.30
C TRP A 224 6.18 2.93 8.10
N GLY A 225 6.34 2.48 9.37
CA GLY A 225 5.22 2.14 10.23
C GLY A 225 4.79 0.67 10.23
N TYR A 226 5.53 -0.23 9.60
CA TYR A 226 5.22 -1.68 9.60
C TYR A 226 5.60 -2.36 10.93
N ASN A 227 5.15 -1.79 12.04
CA ASN A 227 5.35 -2.29 13.40
C ASN A 227 4.14 -1.97 14.28
N THR A 228 2.97 -2.46 13.87
CA THR A 228 1.66 -2.08 14.40
C THR A 228 1.45 -2.57 15.82
N LEU A 229 0.89 -1.68 16.66
CA LEU A 229 0.41 -1.96 18.01
C LEU A 229 -1.11 -1.84 18.11
N GLY A 230 -1.70 -0.80 17.53
CA GLY A 230 -3.11 -0.46 17.69
C GLY A 230 -3.87 -0.46 16.37
N PHE A 231 -4.69 -1.49 16.13
CA PHE A 231 -5.42 -1.69 14.87
C PHE A 231 -6.63 -0.75 14.66
N PHE A 232 -7.07 0.00 15.71
CA PHE A 232 -8.22 0.91 15.62
C PHE A 232 -7.84 2.38 15.75
N ALA A 233 -6.56 2.70 15.89
CA ALA A 233 -6.12 4.05 16.19
C ALA A 233 -5.25 4.62 15.09
N PRO A 234 -5.52 5.85 14.61
CA PRO A 234 -4.58 6.60 13.81
C PRO A 234 -3.30 6.88 14.59
N HIS A 235 -2.15 6.79 13.93
CA HIS A 235 -0.84 7.05 14.54
C HIS A 235 -0.75 8.47 15.11
N ALA A 236 -0.53 8.57 16.43
CA ALA A 236 -0.61 9.82 17.15
C ALA A 236 0.41 10.86 16.70
N ALA A 237 1.62 10.45 16.26
CA ALA A 237 2.66 11.35 15.82
C ALA A 237 2.37 12.03 14.47
N TYR A 238 1.35 11.59 13.74
CA TYR A 238 0.89 12.26 12.50
C TYR A 238 -0.23 13.27 12.76
N ALA A 239 -0.59 13.54 14.00
CA ALA A 239 -1.54 14.61 14.32
C ALA A 239 -0.83 15.93 14.62
N SER A 240 -1.38 17.04 14.14
CA SER A 240 -0.98 18.40 14.53
C SER A 240 -1.62 18.82 15.86
N SER A 241 -2.73 18.19 16.22
CA SER A 241 -3.45 18.46 17.46
C SER A 241 -2.71 17.95 18.69
N SER A 242 -2.60 18.79 19.71
CA SER A 242 -2.10 18.40 21.04
C SER A 242 -3.19 17.87 21.98
N GLU A 243 -4.44 17.82 21.55
CA GLU A 243 -5.55 17.27 22.31
C GLU A 243 -5.40 15.75 22.45
N VAL A 244 -5.61 15.21 23.64
CA VAL A 244 -5.55 13.76 23.88
C VAL A 244 -6.71 13.08 23.12
N GLY A 245 -6.37 12.17 22.18
CA GLY A 245 -7.36 11.57 21.28
C GLY A 245 -7.68 12.40 20.03
N GLY A 246 -7.07 13.59 19.86
CA GLY A 246 -7.30 14.50 18.75
C GLY A 246 -6.91 13.94 17.37
N GLN A 247 -5.99 12.96 17.32
CA GLN A 247 -5.59 12.28 16.09
C GLN A 247 -6.75 11.64 15.35
N VAL A 248 -7.77 11.15 16.06
CA VAL A 248 -8.95 10.53 15.43
C VAL A 248 -9.76 11.57 14.65
N ARG A 249 -10.01 12.73 15.28
CA ARG A 249 -10.74 13.83 14.63
C ARG A 249 -9.98 14.40 13.44
N GLU A 250 -8.66 14.54 13.57
CA GLU A 250 -7.82 15.07 12.49
C GLU A 250 -7.75 14.12 11.30
N PHE A 251 -7.65 12.81 11.55
CA PHE A 251 -7.72 11.79 10.50
C PHE A 251 -9.08 11.82 9.78
N LYS A 252 -10.19 11.82 10.52
CA LYS A 252 -11.54 11.91 9.93
C LYS A 252 -11.70 13.18 9.07
N GLN A 253 -11.14 14.31 9.52
CA GLN A 253 -11.18 15.55 8.75
C GLN A 253 -10.35 15.43 7.46
N MET A 254 -9.16 14.80 7.51
CA MET A 254 -8.36 14.53 6.31
C MET A 254 -9.14 13.70 5.28
N VAL A 255 -9.79 12.61 5.69
CA VAL A 255 -10.59 11.78 4.79
C VAL A 255 -11.72 12.59 4.16
N LYS A 256 -12.47 13.34 4.98
CA LYS A 256 -13.56 14.22 4.50
C LYS A 256 -13.08 15.25 3.47
N ASP A 257 -11.91 15.86 3.69
CA ASP A 257 -11.37 16.87 2.78
C ASP A 257 -10.86 16.24 1.46
N LEU A 258 -10.28 15.02 1.52
CA LEU A 258 -9.87 14.26 0.34
C LEU A 258 -11.09 13.80 -0.48
N HIS A 259 -12.15 13.30 0.16
CA HIS A 259 -13.42 12.95 -0.50
C HIS A 259 -14.05 14.15 -1.20
N ALA A 260 -14.06 15.31 -0.54
CA ALA A 260 -14.58 16.56 -1.14
C ALA A 260 -13.82 16.96 -2.41
N ALA A 261 -12.57 16.51 -2.57
CA ALA A 261 -11.76 16.71 -3.77
C ALA A 261 -11.86 15.56 -4.79
N GLY A 262 -12.67 14.52 -4.52
CA GLY A 262 -12.84 13.36 -5.37
C GLY A 262 -11.72 12.33 -5.24
N LEU A 263 -10.94 12.34 -4.15
CA LEU A 263 -9.86 11.41 -3.87
C LEU A 263 -10.32 10.34 -2.87
N GLU A 264 -10.19 9.07 -3.23
CA GLU A 264 -10.38 7.94 -2.33
C GLU A 264 -9.18 7.77 -1.39
N VAL A 265 -9.41 7.19 -0.22
CA VAL A 265 -8.38 6.90 0.78
C VAL A 265 -8.28 5.38 0.97
N ILE A 266 -7.15 4.81 0.60
CA ILE A 266 -6.80 3.41 0.80
C ILE A 266 -5.76 3.34 1.92
N LEU A 267 -5.91 2.42 2.86
CA LEU A 267 -4.95 2.22 3.93
C LEU A 267 -4.08 1.00 3.68
N ASP A 268 -2.77 1.17 3.82
CA ASP A 268 -1.85 0.05 3.96
C ASP A 268 -1.94 -0.48 5.40
N VAL A 269 -2.38 -1.74 5.55
CA VAL A 269 -2.70 -2.34 6.84
C VAL A 269 -1.85 -3.57 7.13
N VAL A 270 -1.30 -3.60 8.34
CA VAL A 270 -0.40 -4.64 8.80
C VAL A 270 -1.13 -5.49 9.84
N TYR A 271 -1.84 -6.54 9.39
CA TYR A 271 -2.52 -7.49 10.26
C TYR A 271 -1.76 -8.83 10.40
N ASN A 272 -0.70 -8.99 9.62
CA ASN A 272 0.06 -10.25 9.56
C ASN A 272 1.00 -10.47 10.76
N HIS A 273 1.44 -9.39 11.43
CA HIS A 273 2.29 -9.43 12.62
C HIS A 273 2.05 -8.23 13.52
N THR A 274 2.71 -8.20 14.68
CA THR A 274 2.62 -7.09 15.63
C THR A 274 3.99 -6.67 16.15
N ALA A 275 4.04 -5.51 16.79
CA ALA A 275 5.23 -4.96 17.44
C ALA A 275 5.76 -5.78 18.63
N GLU A 276 5.12 -6.88 19.01
CA GLU A 276 5.56 -7.73 20.12
C GLU A 276 6.71 -8.68 19.77
N GLY A 277 7.08 -8.80 18.48
CA GLY A 277 8.22 -9.59 18.02
C GLY A 277 8.15 -11.07 18.43
N ASN A 278 9.33 -11.74 18.54
CA ASN A 278 9.42 -13.15 18.93
C ASN A 278 9.34 -13.36 20.48
N ASP A 279 9.69 -14.55 20.96
CA ASP A 279 9.71 -14.92 22.38
C ASP A 279 10.57 -14.00 23.26
N LYS A 280 11.50 -13.27 22.65
CA LYS A 280 12.36 -12.27 23.33
C LYS A 280 11.82 -10.84 23.20
N GLY A 281 10.72 -10.66 22.51
CA GLY A 281 10.11 -9.36 22.33
C GLY A 281 9.35 -8.86 23.57
N PRO A 282 8.88 -7.62 23.55
CA PRO A 282 8.15 -7.01 24.65
C PRO A 282 6.75 -7.60 24.81
N MET A 283 6.12 -7.33 25.94
CA MET A 283 4.74 -7.65 26.24
C MET A 283 3.96 -6.34 26.31
N LEU A 284 3.22 -6.03 25.23
CA LEU A 284 2.56 -4.72 25.07
C LEU A 284 1.03 -4.81 25.11
N SER A 285 0.47 -5.88 24.54
CA SER A 285 -0.97 -6.08 24.35
C SER A 285 -1.31 -7.57 24.25
N LEU A 286 -1.42 -8.10 23.01
CA LEU A 286 -1.98 -9.41 22.66
C LEU A 286 -1.29 -10.57 23.38
N ARG A 287 0.04 -10.54 23.47
CA ARG A 287 0.86 -11.56 24.15
C ARG A 287 0.44 -11.71 25.61
N GLY A 288 0.24 -10.61 26.32
CA GLY A 288 -0.15 -10.61 27.73
C GLY A 288 -1.62 -10.94 27.96
N LEU A 289 -2.48 -10.73 26.95
CA LEU A 289 -3.91 -10.97 27.01
C LEU A 289 -4.29 -12.42 26.67
N ASP A 290 -3.80 -12.92 25.53
CA ASP A 290 -4.09 -14.29 25.04
C ASP A 290 -3.12 -14.69 23.93
N ASN A 291 -1.89 -15.03 24.30
CA ASN A 291 -0.82 -15.31 23.33
C ASN A 291 -1.22 -16.36 22.28
N ALA A 292 -1.71 -17.51 22.72
CA ALA A 292 -2.12 -18.60 21.84
C ALA A 292 -3.43 -18.32 21.07
N GLY A 293 -4.20 -17.31 21.50
CA GLY A 293 -5.42 -16.91 20.81
C GLY A 293 -5.18 -15.90 19.67
N TYR A 294 -3.97 -15.34 19.58
CA TYR A 294 -3.64 -14.33 18.58
C TYR A 294 -2.47 -14.71 17.65
N TYR A 295 -1.56 -15.59 18.08
CA TYR A 295 -0.34 -15.88 17.32
C TYR A 295 -0.23 -17.35 16.93
N HIS A 296 0.36 -17.59 15.77
CA HIS A 296 0.85 -18.90 15.37
C HIS A 296 2.03 -19.31 16.26
N LEU A 297 1.83 -20.30 17.13
CA LEU A 297 2.89 -20.88 17.96
C LEU A 297 3.49 -22.12 17.30
N VAL A 298 4.74 -22.47 17.68
CA VAL A 298 5.38 -23.69 17.20
C VAL A 298 4.78 -24.88 17.93
N GLU A 299 4.19 -25.82 17.19
CA GLU A 299 3.58 -27.04 17.76
C GLU A 299 4.58 -27.85 18.58
N GLY A 300 4.25 -28.08 19.87
CA GLY A 300 5.13 -28.79 20.83
C GLY A 300 6.29 -27.97 21.38
N ASP A 301 6.36 -26.67 21.06
CA ASP A 301 7.30 -25.70 21.61
C ASP A 301 6.65 -24.31 21.65
N GLU A 302 5.56 -24.19 22.40
CA GLU A 302 4.64 -23.03 22.39
C GLU A 302 5.27 -21.73 22.95
N ARG A 303 6.52 -21.79 23.42
CA ARG A 303 7.32 -20.60 23.75
C ARG A 303 7.63 -19.79 22.49
N HIS A 304 7.84 -20.46 21.33
CA HIS A 304 8.29 -19.86 20.09
C HIS A 304 7.13 -19.66 19.11
N TYR A 305 7.34 -18.73 18.20
CA TYR A 305 6.35 -18.34 17.18
C TYR A 305 6.72 -18.88 15.81
N MET A 306 5.73 -19.27 15.04
CA MET A 306 5.88 -19.38 13.60
C MET A 306 6.05 -17.98 13.02
N ASP A 307 7.09 -17.79 12.22
CA ASP A 307 7.40 -16.49 11.61
C ASP A 307 7.37 -16.61 10.09
N TYR A 308 6.25 -16.18 9.52
CA TYR A 308 6.06 -16.09 8.07
C TYR A 308 6.30 -14.67 7.54
N THR A 309 6.68 -13.75 8.40
CA THR A 309 6.76 -12.31 8.12
C THR A 309 8.19 -11.78 8.14
N GLY A 310 9.11 -12.48 8.81
CA GLY A 310 10.47 -12.01 9.04
C GLY A 310 10.62 -11.03 10.20
N THR A 311 9.52 -10.77 10.97
CA THR A 311 9.49 -9.81 12.07
C THR A 311 9.47 -10.47 13.46
N GLY A 312 9.36 -11.80 13.51
CA GLY A 312 9.43 -12.58 14.73
C GLY A 312 8.13 -13.21 15.18
N ASN A 313 6.97 -12.78 14.67
CA ASN A 313 5.67 -13.42 14.92
C ASN A 313 4.77 -13.37 13.69
N SER A 314 3.72 -14.19 13.71
CA SER A 314 2.64 -14.15 12.74
C SER A 314 1.30 -14.25 13.46
N VAL A 315 0.35 -13.38 13.10
CA VAL A 315 -1.00 -13.41 13.65
C VAL A 315 -1.79 -14.56 13.04
N ASP A 316 -2.47 -15.33 13.85
CA ASP A 316 -3.26 -16.50 13.45
C ASP A 316 -4.72 -16.16 13.18
N LEU A 317 -5.09 -15.91 11.93
CA LEU A 317 -6.49 -15.66 11.55
C LEU A 317 -7.37 -16.92 11.48
N SER A 318 -6.82 -18.11 11.70
CA SER A 318 -7.63 -19.31 11.95
C SER A 318 -8.24 -19.29 13.37
N SER A 319 -7.68 -18.50 14.28
CA SER A 319 -8.23 -18.22 15.61
C SER A 319 -9.44 -17.28 15.53
N PRO A 320 -10.59 -17.65 16.14
CA PRO A 320 -11.78 -16.79 16.14
C PRO A 320 -11.56 -15.40 16.74
N LYS A 321 -10.64 -15.26 17.73
CA LYS A 321 -10.36 -13.97 18.38
C LYS A 321 -9.55 -13.05 17.47
N ALA A 322 -8.51 -13.56 16.85
CA ALA A 322 -7.70 -12.79 15.91
C ALA A 322 -8.53 -12.40 14.68
N LEU A 323 -9.31 -13.34 14.14
CA LEU A 323 -10.23 -13.05 13.04
C LEU A 323 -11.26 -11.98 13.43
N GLN A 324 -11.86 -12.06 14.64
CA GLN A 324 -12.78 -11.03 15.11
C GLN A 324 -12.10 -9.66 15.21
N LEU A 325 -10.90 -9.58 15.82
CA LEU A 325 -10.16 -8.34 15.96
C LEU A 325 -9.92 -7.67 14.59
N VAL A 326 -9.46 -8.42 13.60
CA VAL A 326 -9.18 -7.90 12.26
C VAL A 326 -10.47 -7.48 11.56
N MET A 327 -11.53 -8.29 11.60
CA MET A 327 -12.81 -7.96 10.97
C MET A 327 -13.48 -6.74 11.60
N ASP A 328 -13.44 -6.61 12.93
CA ASP A 328 -13.98 -5.45 13.63
C ASP A 328 -13.17 -4.19 13.30
N SER A 329 -11.84 -4.30 13.20
CA SER A 329 -10.97 -3.20 12.77
C SER A 329 -11.29 -2.75 11.33
N LEU A 330 -11.35 -3.67 10.38
CA LEU A 330 -11.67 -3.35 8.98
C LEU A 330 -13.03 -2.63 8.86
N ARG A 331 -14.06 -3.14 9.55
CA ARG A 331 -15.38 -2.48 9.56
C ARG A 331 -15.32 -1.09 10.17
N TYR A 332 -14.60 -0.92 11.30
CA TYR A 332 -14.43 0.37 11.95
C TYR A 332 -13.81 1.40 10.99
N TRP A 333 -12.74 1.02 10.29
CA TRP A 333 -12.10 1.94 9.34
C TRP A 333 -13.02 2.33 8.17
N VAL A 334 -13.90 1.44 7.74
CA VAL A 334 -14.88 1.77 6.69
C VAL A 334 -16.07 2.57 7.23
N THR A 335 -16.68 2.14 8.35
CA THR A 335 -17.95 2.71 8.82
C THR A 335 -17.79 3.96 9.66
N GLU A 336 -16.68 4.08 10.42
CA GLU A 336 -16.42 5.18 11.33
C GLU A 336 -15.39 6.16 10.79
N MET A 337 -14.39 5.66 10.06
CA MET A 337 -13.28 6.45 9.55
C MET A 337 -13.42 6.77 8.06
N HIS A 338 -14.43 6.21 7.39
CA HIS A 338 -14.83 6.42 5.99
C HIS A 338 -13.73 6.13 4.96
N VAL A 339 -12.85 5.14 5.20
CA VAL A 339 -11.85 4.76 4.20
C VAL A 339 -12.47 3.92 3.07
N ASP A 340 -11.91 4.03 1.86
CA ASP A 340 -12.44 3.44 0.62
C ASP A 340 -11.78 2.12 0.24
N GLY A 341 -10.76 1.71 0.97
CA GLY A 341 -10.08 0.45 0.69
C GLY A 341 -8.90 0.16 1.59
N PHE A 342 -8.32 -1.02 1.35
CA PHE A 342 -7.16 -1.51 2.08
C PHE A 342 -6.17 -2.18 1.14
N ARG A 343 -4.89 -1.94 1.36
CA ARG A 343 -3.77 -2.76 0.90
C ARG A 343 -3.27 -3.57 2.08
N PHE A 344 -3.26 -4.88 1.96
CA PHE A 344 -2.85 -5.78 3.03
C PHE A 344 -1.39 -6.17 2.87
N ASP A 345 -0.57 -5.72 3.81
CA ASP A 345 0.84 -6.10 3.93
C ASP A 345 0.97 -7.61 4.14
N LEU A 346 1.89 -8.25 3.41
CA LEU A 346 2.16 -9.68 3.45
C LEU A 346 0.87 -10.52 3.50
N ALA A 347 -0.11 -10.23 2.62
CA ALA A 347 -1.46 -10.78 2.70
C ALA A 347 -1.52 -12.31 2.67
N THR A 348 -0.51 -12.96 2.11
CA THR A 348 -0.40 -14.44 2.11
C THR A 348 -0.30 -14.99 3.54
N THR A 349 0.34 -14.29 4.48
CA THR A 349 0.42 -14.71 5.88
C THR A 349 -0.96 -14.86 6.53
N LEU A 350 -1.93 -14.02 6.14
CA LEU A 350 -3.31 -14.04 6.68
C LEU A 350 -4.10 -15.29 6.29
N THR A 351 -3.57 -16.07 5.37
CA THR A 351 -4.20 -17.29 4.84
C THR A 351 -3.62 -18.57 5.41
N ARG A 352 -2.60 -18.46 6.26
CA ARG A 352 -1.95 -19.62 6.85
C ARG A 352 -2.78 -20.22 7.95
N VAL A 353 -2.87 -21.54 7.97
CA VAL A 353 -3.67 -22.33 8.91
C VAL A 353 -2.74 -23.30 9.63
N GLU A 354 -2.97 -23.49 10.93
CA GLU A 354 -2.18 -24.42 11.74
C GLU A 354 -2.23 -25.84 11.16
N GLY A 355 -1.05 -26.48 11.07
CA GLY A 355 -0.91 -27.85 10.55
C GLY A 355 -0.81 -27.97 9.04
N GLU A 356 -1.03 -26.90 8.27
CA GLU A 356 -0.86 -26.87 6.82
C GLU A 356 0.58 -26.46 6.44
N GLN A 357 1.10 -27.03 5.34
CA GLN A 357 2.46 -26.72 4.91
C GLN A 357 2.57 -25.43 4.10
N GLY A 358 1.47 -24.88 3.62
CA GLY A 358 1.44 -23.68 2.77
C GLY A 358 0.24 -22.79 3.07
N PRO A 359 0.10 -21.66 2.33
CA PRO A 359 -1.05 -20.78 2.47
C PRO A 359 -2.32 -21.48 1.94
N ASP A 360 -3.44 -21.28 2.63
CA ASP A 360 -4.77 -21.75 2.21
C ASP A 360 -5.58 -20.60 1.62
N MET A 361 -5.67 -20.55 0.29
CA MET A 361 -6.41 -19.52 -0.43
C MET A 361 -7.95 -19.67 -0.30
N PHE A 362 -8.42 -20.68 0.45
CA PHE A 362 -9.83 -20.89 0.86
C PHE A 362 -10.01 -20.76 2.38
N SER A 363 -9.07 -20.10 3.06
CA SER A 363 -9.14 -19.91 4.51
C SER A 363 -10.40 -19.18 4.96
N GLY A 364 -10.77 -19.37 6.22
CA GLY A 364 -11.95 -18.73 6.83
C GLY A 364 -11.92 -17.20 6.75
N PHE A 365 -10.74 -16.58 6.70
CA PHE A 365 -10.58 -15.13 6.51
C PHE A 365 -11.20 -14.66 5.19
N PHE A 366 -10.86 -15.30 4.06
CA PHE A 366 -11.43 -14.94 2.76
C PHE A 366 -12.95 -15.14 2.69
N ASP A 367 -13.45 -16.22 3.28
CA ASP A 367 -14.89 -16.48 3.32
C ASP A 367 -15.65 -15.40 4.08
N VAL A 368 -15.12 -14.95 5.23
CA VAL A 368 -15.75 -13.91 6.05
C VAL A 368 -15.68 -12.56 5.35
N VAL A 369 -14.53 -12.18 4.78
CA VAL A 369 -14.37 -10.92 4.00
C VAL A 369 -15.32 -10.89 2.80
N ARG A 370 -15.41 -12.01 2.06
CA ARG A 370 -16.28 -12.12 0.88
C ARG A 370 -17.75 -11.95 1.18
N GLN A 371 -18.21 -12.39 2.35
CA GLN A 371 -19.62 -12.32 2.77
C GLN A 371 -19.95 -11.00 3.47
N ASP A 372 -18.96 -10.26 3.94
CA ASP A 372 -19.18 -9.05 4.71
C ASP A 372 -19.82 -7.94 3.86
N PRO A 373 -21.01 -7.42 4.26
CA PRO A 373 -21.72 -6.43 3.46
C PRO A 373 -21.02 -5.06 3.40
N VAL A 374 -20.10 -4.77 4.35
CA VAL A 374 -19.32 -3.55 4.38
C VAL A 374 -18.08 -3.72 3.51
N LEU A 375 -17.26 -4.75 3.77
CA LEU A 375 -15.97 -4.91 3.12
C LEU A 375 -16.06 -5.19 1.62
N ARG A 376 -17.16 -5.80 1.14
CA ARG A 376 -17.36 -6.00 -0.30
C ARG A 376 -17.62 -4.74 -1.10
N THR A 377 -17.79 -3.59 -0.45
CA THR A 377 -18.07 -2.29 -1.10
C THR A 377 -16.84 -1.43 -1.27
N VAL A 378 -15.70 -1.85 -0.72
CA VAL A 378 -14.43 -1.13 -0.76
C VAL A 378 -13.37 -1.89 -1.55
N LYS A 379 -12.30 -1.21 -1.93
CA LYS A 379 -11.18 -1.81 -2.65
C LYS A 379 -10.35 -2.68 -1.71
N LEU A 380 -10.09 -3.93 -2.12
CA LEU A 380 -9.24 -4.87 -1.40
C LEU A 380 -8.04 -5.22 -2.26
N ILE A 381 -6.86 -4.85 -1.81
CA ILE A 381 -5.60 -5.03 -2.53
C ILE A 381 -4.68 -5.90 -1.68
N ALA A 382 -4.16 -6.96 -2.25
CA ALA A 382 -3.21 -7.84 -1.57
C ALA A 382 -1.78 -7.51 -1.99
N GLU A 383 -0.87 -7.51 -1.03
CA GLU A 383 0.52 -7.84 -1.30
C GLU A 383 0.61 -9.37 -1.29
N PRO A 384 0.70 -10.01 -2.47
CA PRO A 384 0.41 -11.44 -2.60
C PRO A 384 1.64 -12.32 -2.36
N TRP A 385 2.38 -12.06 -1.29
CA TRP A 385 3.53 -12.86 -0.85
C TRP A 385 3.75 -12.80 0.66
N ASP A 386 4.59 -13.69 1.15
CA ASP A 386 5.24 -13.68 2.45
C ASP A 386 6.58 -14.43 2.38
N VAL A 387 7.34 -14.50 3.49
CA VAL A 387 8.67 -15.14 3.50
C VAL A 387 8.62 -16.66 3.76
N GLY A 388 7.45 -17.22 4.02
CA GLY A 388 7.26 -18.65 4.27
C GLY A 388 7.31 -19.50 3.00
N TRP A 389 7.36 -20.81 3.17
CA TRP A 389 7.31 -21.75 2.06
C TRP A 389 6.00 -21.60 1.27
N GLY A 390 6.11 -21.53 -0.06
CA GLY A 390 4.95 -21.31 -0.95
C GLY A 390 4.32 -19.91 -0.82
N GLY A 391 5.03 -18.94 -0.24
CA GLY A 391 4.50 -17.62 0.08
C GLY A 391 4.14 -16.74 -1.12
N TYR A 392 4.77 -16.91 -2.28
CA TYR A 392 4.50 -16.11 -3.47
C TYR A 392 3.22 -16.58 -4.18
N GLN A 393 2.14 -15.78 -4.10
CA GLN A 393 0.79 -16.13 -4.50
C GLN A 393 0.17 -15.18 -5.53
N VAL A 394 0.99 -14.47 -6.31
CA VAL A 394 0.48 -13.60 -7.39
C VAL A 394 -0.38 -14.39 -8.37
N GLY A 395 -1.61 -13.94 -8.61
CA GLY A 395 -2.60 -14.61 -9.45
C GLY A 395 -3.53 -15.58 -8.71
N ASN A 396 -3.32 -15.80 -7.40
CA ASN A 396 -4.08 -16.82 -6.65
C ASN A 396 -5.10 -16.26 -5.64
N PHE A 397 -5.18 -14.96 -5.44
CA PHE A 397 -6.16 -14.35 -4.54
C PHE A 397 -7.58 -14.44 -5.11
N PRO A 398 -8.63 -14.52 -4.25
CA PRO A 398 -10.00 -14.72 -4.72
C PRO A 398 -10.60 -13.47 -5.40
N GLY A 399 -11.67 -13.66 -6.16
CA GLY A 399 -12.24 -12.74 -7.14
C GLY A 399 -12.65 -11.32 -6.69
N LEU A 400 -12.65 -10.99 -5.39
CA LEU A 400 -12.87 -9.62 -4.91
C LEU A 400 -11.56 -8.83 -4.76
N TRP A 401 -10.41 -9.49 -4.85
CA TRP A 401 -9.11 -8.92 -4.57
C TRP A 401 -8.41 -8.46 -5.84
N SER A 402 -7.81 -7.30 -5.76
CA SER A 402 -6.71 -6.90 -6.63
C SER A 402 -5.38 -7.24 -5.96
N GLU A 403 -4.33 -7.33 -6.73
CA GLU A 403 -3.02 -7.77 -6.26
C GLU A 403 -1.93 -6.80 -6.74
N TRP A 404 -1.00 -6.44 -5.87
CA TRP A 404 0.26 -5.85 -6.30
C TRP A 404 0.98 -6.83 -7.22
N ASN A 405 1.12 -6.49 -8.50
CA ASN A 405 1.68 -7.40 -9.48
C ASN A 405 3.21 -7.28 -9.56
N GLY A 406 3.92 -8.05 -8.73
CA GLY A 406 5.39 -8.11 -8.75
C GLY A 406 5.95 -8.63 -10.09
N MET A 407 5.21 -9.48 -10.82
CA MET A 407 5.63 -9.95 -12.14
C MET A 407 5.57 -8.82 -13.19
N TYR A 408 4.59 -7.91 -13.07
CA TYR A 408 4.54 -6.70 -13.89
C TYR A 408 5.78 -5.82 -13.64
N ARG A 409 6.07 -5.48 -12.38
CA ARG A 409 7.24 -4.69 -11.99
C ARG A 409 8.51 -5.26 -12.59
N ASP A 410 8.73 -6.54 -12.40
CA ASP A 410 9.96 -7.22 -12.82
C ASP A 410 10.10 -7.27 -14.35
N ALA A 411 9.02 -7.60 -15.07
CA ALA A 411 9.03 -7.65 -16.53
C ALA A 411 9.27 -6.27 -17.16
N VAL A 412 8.67 -5.22 -16.61
CA VAL A 412 8.86 -3.84 -17.10
C VAL A 412 10.27 -3.35 -16.85
N ARG A 413 10.85 -3.62 -15.67
CA ARG A 413 12.24 -3.28 -15.36
C ARG A 413 13.22 -4.03 -16.26
N ASP A 414 13.04 -5.34 -16.45
CA ASP A 414 13.88 -6.18 -17.31
C ASP A 414 13.82 -5.73 -18.76
N PHE A 415 12.65 -5.40 -19.30
CA PHE A 415 12.52 -4.90 -20.64
C PHE A 415 13.31 -3.59 -20.86
N TRP A 416 13.12 -2.58 -20.00
CA TRP A 416 13.75 -1.28 -20.18
C TRP A 416 15.27 -1.28 -19.91
N ARG A 417 15.79 -2.20 -19.10
CA ARG A 417 17.24 -2.38 -19.00
C ARG A 417 17.83 -3.17 -20.20
N GLY A 418 16.97 -3.75 -21.05
CA GLY A 418 17.36 -4.45 -22.29
C GLY A 418 17.75 -5.91 -22.08
N GLU A 419 17.20 -6.55 -21.05
CA GLU A 419 17.42 -7.97 -20.78
C GLU A 419 16.90 -8.84 -21.94
N PRO A 420 17.67 -9.86 -22.41
CA PRO A 420 17.23 -10.70 -23.52
C PRO A 420 16.08 -11.64 -23.11
N GLY A 421 15.20 -11.94 -24.08
CA GLY A 421 14.13 -12.92 -23.89
C GLY A 421 12.94 -12.46 -23.07
N THR A 422 12.82 -11.16 -22.79
CA THR A 422 11.76 -10.61 -21.93
C THR A 422 10.51 -10.14 -22.66
N LEU A 423 10.55 -10.07 -24.01
CA LEU A 423 9.51 -9.41 -24.79
C LEU A 423 8.13 -10.05 -24.65
N GLY A 424 8.03 -11.39 -24.62
CA GLY A 424 6.76 -12.09 -24.46
C GLY A 424 6.13 -11.86 -23.10
N GLU A 425 6.93 -11.94 -22.02
CA GLU A 425 6.48 -11.63 -20.65
C GLU A 425 6.04 -10.18 -20.56
N PHE A 426 6.83 -9.26 -21.08
CA PHE A 426 6.49 -7.83 -21.11
C PHE A 426 5.15 -7.57 -21.82
N ALA A 427 4.91 -8.18 -22.99
CA ALA A 427 3.66 -8.05 -23.72
C ALA A 427 2.46 -8.58 -22.91
N THR A 428 2.63 -9.71 -22.24
CA THR A 428 1.59 -10.28 -21.36
C THR A 428 1.26 -9.34 -20.20
N ARG A 429 2.28 -8.74 -19.59
CA ARG A 429 2.08 -7.77 -18.49
C ARG A 429 1.40 -6.49 -18.98
N LEU A 430 1.80 -5.93 -20.13
CA LEU A 430 1.17 -4.77 -20.76
C LEU A 430 -0.33 -4.95 -21.01
N THR A 431 -0.76 -6.17 -21.34
CA THR A 431 -2.15 -6.48 -21.66
C THR A 431 -3.01 -6.92 -20.48
N GLY A 432 -2.53 -6.74 -19.25
CA GLY A 432 -3.30 -6.95 -18.04
C GLY A 432 -3.14 -8.32 -17.41
N SER A 433 -2.08 -9.08 -17.77
CA SER A 433 -1.73 -10.35 -17.12
C SER A 433 -2.86 -11.39 -17.14
N ALA A 434 -3.46 -11.63 -18.30
CA ALA A 434 -4.56 -12.57 -18.49
C ALA A 434 -4.21 -14.00 -18.02
N ASP A 435 -2.94 -14.41 -18.12
CA ASP A 435 -2.41 -15.67 -17.64
C ASP A 435 -2.56 -15.86 -16.12
N LEU A 436 -2.63 -14.74 -15.36
CA LEU A 436 -2.79 -14.75 -13.91
C LEU A 436 -4.26 -14.64 -13.48
N TYR A 437 -5.10 -13.89 -14.20
CA TYR A 437 -6.38 -13.43 -13.69
C TYR A 437 -7.60 -13.93 -14.50
N GLU A 438 -7.47 -14.17 -15.79
CA GLU A 438 -8.61 -14.56 -16.63
C GLU A 438 -9.18 -15.93 -16.27
N GLY A 439 -8.33 -16.85 -15.81
CA GLY A 439 -8.70 -18.24 -15.51
C GLY A 439 -9.72 -18.37 -14.38
N ASP A 440 -9.77 -17.44 -13.46
CA ASP A 440 -10.74 -17.36 -12.35
C ASP A 440 -11.85 -16.32 -12.58
N GLY A 441 -11.86 -15.69 -13.75
CA GLY A 441 -12.87 -14.72 -14.18
C GLY A 441 -12.61 -13.30 -13.74
N ARG A 442 -11.43 -12.98 -13.20
CA ARG A 442 -11.02 -11.62 -12.91
C ARG A 442 -10.59 -10.88 -14.19
N GLY A 443 -10.92 -9.59 -14.27
CA GLY A 443 -10.48 -8.71 -15.37
C GLY A 443 -9.10 -8.08 -15.12
N PRO A 444 -8.61 -7.24 -16.05
CA PRO A 444 -7.32 -6.56 -15.92
C PRO A 444 -7.18 -5.72 -14.65
N GLY A 445 -8.29 -5.20 -14.08
CA GLY A 445 -8.31 -4.45 -12.82
C GLY A 445 -7.86 -5.26 -11.59
N ALA A 446 -7.74 -6.59 -11.68
CA ALA A 446 -7.13 -7.39 -10.62
C ALA A 446 -5.62 -7.11 -10.49
N SER A 447 -4.97 -6.63 -11.54
CA SER A 447 -3.55 -6.25 -11.52
C SER A 447 -3.37 -4.81 -11.09
N VAL A 448 -2.85 -4.58 -9.87
CA VAL A 448 -2.28 -3.29 -9.50
C VAL A 448 -0.85 -3.26 -10.02
N ASN A 449 -0.64 -2.46 -11.05
CA ASN A 449 0.64 -2.33 -11.75
C ASN A 449 1.49 -1.25 -11.09
N PHE A 450 2.74 -1.55 -10.83
CA PHE A 450 3.70 -0.57 -10.31
C PHE A 450 5.10 -0.83 -10.89
N VAL A 451 5.90 0.21 -10.97
CA VAL A 451 7.33 0.12 -11.32
C VAL A 451 8.17 0.21 -10.06
N THR A 452 7.73 1.02 -9.14
CA THR A 452 8.35 1.35 -7.85
C THR A 452 7.27 1.42 -6.77
N ALA A 453 7.65 1.19 -5.53
CA ALA A 453 6.81 1.30 -4.34
C ALA A 453 7.62 1.95 -3.20
N HIS A 454 7.09 1.95 -1.97
CA HIS A 454 7.79 2.45 -0.80
C HIS A 454 9.10 1.69 -0.54
N ASP A 455 9.14 0.39 -0.83
CA ASP A 455 10.32 -0.46 -0.77
C ASP A 455 11.05 -0.49 -2.12
N GLY A 456 12.36 -0.70 -2.09
CA GLY A 456 13.18 -0.66 -3.29
C GLY A 456 13.62 0.76 -3.69
N PHE A 457 14.16 0.88 -4.89
CA PHE A 457 14.58 2.16 -5.46
C PHE A 457 13.40 3.03 -5.89
N THR A 458 13.52 4.36 -5.71
CA THR A 458 12.66 5.33 -6.39
C THR A 458 12.85 5.24 -7.91
N LEU A 459 11.94 5.82 -8.69
CA LEU A 459 12.08 5.83 -10.16
C LEU A 459 13.38 6.51 -10.63
N ARG A 460 13.84 7.55 -9.93
CA ARG A 460 15.13 8.19 -10.22
C ARG A 460 16.30 7.29 -9.87
N ASP A 461 16.25 6.64 -8.72
CA ASP A 461 17.33 5.75 -8.27
C ASP A 461 17.40 4.48 -9.12
N LEU A 462 16.27 3.95 -9.59
CA LEU A 462 16.17 2.80 -10.48
C LEU A 462 16.97 2.98 -11.79
N VAL A 463 17.12 4.21 -12.26
CA VAL A 463 17.89 4.55 -13.48
C VAL A 463 19.24 5.18 -13.17
N SER A 464 19.63 5.25 -11.90
CA SER A 464 20.85 5.93 -11.43
C SER A 464 21.81 5.03 -10.65
N TYR A 465 21.31 3.92 -10.09
CA TYR A 465 22.09 3.02 -9.25
C TYR A 465 21.92 1.56 -9.69
N ASN A 466 23.02 0.81 -9.75
CA ASN A 466 22.99 -0.64 -9.87
C ASN A 466 23.08 -1.30 -8.49
N GLU A 467 23.83 -0.70 -7.58
CA GLU A 467 24.05 -1.21 -6.24
C GLU A 467 23.24 -0.40 -5.21
N LYS A 468 22.81 -1.04 -4.13
CA LYS A 468 22.14 -0.36 -3.02
C LYS A 468 23.14 0.36 -2.12
N HIS A 469 22.70 1.48 -1.53
CA HIS A 469 23.49 2.35 -0.64
C HIS A 469 22.71 2.59 0.67
N ASN A 470 22.58 1.53 1.48
CA ASN A 470 21.79 1.53 2.72
C ASN A 470 22.66 1.78 3.99
N GLU A 471 23.88 2.29 3.85
CA GLU A 471 24.82 2.49 4.97
C GLU A 471 24.22 3.36 6.09
N ALA A 472 23.33 4.29 5.75
CA ALA A 472 22.63 5.14 6.71
C ALA A 472 21.73 4.38 7.68
N ASN A 473 21.31 3.14 7.32
CA ASN A 473 20.46 2.29 8.15
C ASN A 473 21.23 1.61 9.30
N GLY A 474 22.57 1.65 9.28
CA GLY A 474 23.41 1.06 10.31
C GLY A 474 23.33 -0.47 10.37
N GLU A 475 23.19 -1.11 9.20
CA GLU A 475 23.10 -2.57 9.00
C GLU A 475 24.17 -3.09 8.03
N ASP A 476 25.27 -2.35 7.90
CA ASP A 476 26.40 -2.68 7.02
C ASP A 476 25.98 -2.95 5.56
N ASN A 477 24.92 -2.28 5.09
CA ASN A 477 24.34 -2.43 3.74
C ASN A 477 23.85 -3.87 3.43
N ASN A 478 23.47 -4.66 4.47
CA ASN A 478 22.95 -6.01 4.28
C ASN A 478 21.43 -6.04 4.10
N ASP A 479 20.74 -5.02 4.53
CA ASP A 479 19.28 -4.86 4.46
C ASP A 479 18.80 -4.46 3.05
N GLY A 480 17.50 -4.66 2.79
CA GLY A 480 16.88 -4.33 1.51
C GLY A 480 17.21 -5.30 0.37
N GLU A 481 16.55 -5.11 -0.77
CA GLU A 481 16.66 -5.99 -1.94
C GLU A 481 18.05 -5.89 -2.58
N ALA A 482 18.66 -7.05 -2.84
CA ALA A 482 19.97 -7.13 -3.47
C ALA A 482 19.90 -7.12 -5.01
N HIS A 483 18.75 -7.45 -5.61
CA HIS A 483 18.58 -7.59 -7.05
C HIS A 483 17.49 -6.64 -7.58
N ASN A 484 17.80 -5.35 -7.60
CA ASN A 484 16.83 -4.29 -7.93
C ASN A 484 16.31 -4.27 -9.37
N ARG A 485 16.89 -5.05 -10.30
CA ARG A 485 16.61 -4.98 -11.75
C ARG A 485 16.72 -3.56 -12.28
N SER A 486 17.66 -2.80 -11.73
CA SER A 486 17.96 -1.41 -12.08
C SER A 486 19.01 -1.33 -13.18
N TRP A 487 19.19 -0.12 -13.72
CA TRP A 487 20.27 0.18 -14.64
C TRP A 487 20.71 1.64 -14.47
N ASN A 488 21.95 1.86 -14.06
CA ASN A 488 22.53 3.18 -13.78
C ASN A 488 22.78 4.05 -15.04
N CYS A 489 22.39 3.59 -16.23
CA CYS A 489 22.61 4.25 -17.50
C CYS A 489 24.10 4.54 -17.81
N GLY A 490 25.03 3.78 -17.22
CA GLY A 490 26.47 3.84 -17.49
C GLY A 490 27.32 4.52 -16.44
N VAL A 491 26.71 5.19 -15.45
CA VAL A 491 27.41 5.83 -14.31
C VAL A 491 26.68 5.52 -13.02
N GLU A 492 27.36 5.02 -12.02
CA GLU A 492 26.80 4.78 -10.69
C GLU A 492 26.61 6.08 -9.92
N GLY A 493 25.38 6.31 -9.42
CA GLY A 493 25.04 7.49 -8.64
C GLY A 493 24.85 8.77 -9.47
N GLU A 494 24.87 9.92 -8.80
CA GLU A 494 24.65 11.23 -9.44
C GLU A 494 25.78 11.59 -10.40
N THR A 495 25.44 12.28 -11.49
CA THR A 495 26.41 12.68 -12.53
C THR A 495 25.95 13.94 -13.26
N ASP A 496 26.91 14.72 -13.72
CA ASP A 496 26.69 15.88 -14.60
C ASP A 496 26.91 15.56 -16.08
N ASP A 497 27.17 14.30 -16.45
CA ASP A 497 27.34 13.89 -17.84
C ASP A 497 26.00 14.07 -18.59
N PRO A 498 25.94 14.99 -19.58
CA PRO A 498 24.69 15.35 -20.24
C PRO A 498 24.06 14.19 -21.04
N GLU A 499 24.86 13.24 -21.53
CA GLU A 499 24.36 12.07 -22.27
C GLU A 499 23.66 11.11 -21.29
N VAL A 500 24.27 10.86 -20.13
CA VAL A 500 23.71 10.02 -19.08
C VAL A 500 22.46 10.66 -18.47
N VAL A 501 22.50 11.96 -18.15
CA VAL A 501 21.34 12.70 -17.61
C VAL A 501 20.16 12.65 -18.59
N THR A 502 20.41 12.86 -19.88
CA THR A 502 19.37 12.80 -20.92
C THR A 502 18.78 11.39 -21.04
N LEU A 503 19.62 10.35 -20.96
CA LEU A 503 19.17 8.96 -21.04
C LEU A 503 18.33 8.58 -19.81
N ARG A 504 18.77 8.96 -18.60
CA ARG A 504 18.01 8.76 -17.34
C ARG A 504 16.65 9.44 -17.40
N ALA A 505 16.58 10.67 -17.86
CA ALA A 505 15.33 11.41 -18.02
C ALA A 505 14.38 10.70 -19.01
N ARG A 506 14.92 10.16 -20.11
CA ARG A 506 14.16 9.36 -21.08
C ARG A 506 13.65 8.06 -20.48
N GLN A 507 14.49 7.34 -19.74
CA GLN A 507 14.09 6.08 -19.09
C GLN A 507 13.00 6.31 -18.06
N ARG A 508 13.06 7.36 -17.24
CA ARG A 508 11.95 7.72 -16.32
C ARG A 508 10.63 7.90 -17.07
N ARG A 509 10.66 8.64 -18.22
CA ARG A 509 9.48 8.81 -19.06
C ARG A 509 9.00 7.49 -19.67
N ASN A 510 9.91 6.58 -20.07
CA ASN A 510 9.56 5.25 -20.57
C ASN A 510 8.81 4.42 -19.53
N PHE A 511 9.28 4.40 -18.28
CA PHE A 511 8.62 3.68 -17.20
C PHE A 511 7.23 4.24 -16.92
N LEU A 512 7.07 5.55 -16.81
CA LEU A 512 5.77 6.18 -16.57
C LEU A 512 4.81 5.98 -17.76
N ALA A 513 5.30 6.10 -18.99
CA ALA A 513 4.50 5.83 -20.19
C ALA A 513 4.04 4.36 -20.21
N THR A 514 4.93 3.41 -19.94
CA THR A 514 4.59 2.00 -19.86
C THR A 514 3.51 1.73 -18.80
N LEU A 515 3.71 2.26 -17.60
CA LEU A 515 2.76 2.10 -16.49
C LEU A 515 1.36 2.60 -16.85
N LEU A 516 1.27 3.80 -17.42
CA LEU A 516 0.00 4.49 -17.62
C LEU A 516 -0.75 4.06 -18.90
N ILE A 517 -0.07 3.42 -19.86
CA ILE A 517 -0.73 2.84 -21.05
C ILE A 517 -1.04 1.34 -20.90
N SER A 518 -0.50 0.67 -19.89
CA SER A 518 -0.78 -0.75 -19.61
C SER A 518 -2.21 -0.95 -19.12
N GLN A 519 -2.78 -2.13 -19.42
CA GLN A 519 -4.03 -2.58 -18.81
C GLN A 519 -3.80 -2.91 -17.33
N GLY A 520 -4.80 -2.67 -16.48
CA GLY A 520 -4.71 -2.83 -15.02
C GLY A 520 -4.83 -1.48 -14.29
N VAL A 521 -4.63 -1.48 -13.00
CA VAL A 521 -4.68 -0.28 -12.13
C VAL A 521 -3.27 0.25 -11.92
N PRO A 522 -2.91 1.43 -12.42
CA PRO A 522 -1.57 1.98 -12.22
C PRO A 522 -1.42 2.54 -10.80
N MET A 523 -0.29 2.24 -10.16
CA MET A 523 0.14 2.83 -8.90
C MET A 523 1.47 3.58 -9.10
N ILE A 524 1.51 4.82 -8.63
CA ILE A 524 2.69 5.70 -8.65
C ILE A 524 3.18 5.86 -7.21
N SER A 525 4.46 5.62 -6.96
CA SER A 525 5.07 5.91 -5.65
C SER A 525 5.32 7.40 -5.51
N HIS A 526 5.02 7.96 -4.33
CA HIS A 526 5.09 9.40 -4.08
C HIS A 526 6.43 10.01 -4.45
N GLY A 527 6.37 11.08 -5.24
CA GLY A 527 7.53 11.83 -5.68
C GLY A 527 8.25 11.25 -6.92
N ASP A 528 7.82 10.13 -7.48
CA ASP A 528 8.40 9.61 -8.72
C ASP A 528 8.16 10.56 -9.90
N GLU A 529 6.98 11.17 -9.95
CA GLU A 529 6.64 12.23 -10.90
C GLU A 529 7.43 13.52 -10.69
N LEU A 530 7.93 13.73 -9.47
CA LEU A 530 8.77 14.87 -9.09
C LEU A 530 10.27 14.63 -9.36
N GLY A 531 10.65 13.35 -9.57
CA GLY A 531 12.04 12.96 -9.68
C GLY A 531 12.75 12.81 -8.33
N ARG A 532 12.03 12.38 -7.27
CA ARG A 532 12.56 12.09 -5.94
C ARG A 532 13.67 11.05 -5.98
N THR A 533 14.69 11.24 -5.15
CA THR A 533 15.77 10.28 -4.92
C THR A 533 15.91 9.98 -3.42
N GLN A 534 16.33 8.77 -3.11
CA GLN A 534 16.77 8.32 -1.79
C GLN A 534 18.30 8.14 -1.74
N GLY A 535 19.02 8.66 -2.78
CA GLY A 535 20.48 8.54 -2.87
C GLY A 535 20.97 7.11 -3.04
N GLY A 536 20.14 6.23 -3.62
CA GLY A 536 20.45 4.81 -3.76
C GLY A 536 20.15 3.95 -2.52
N ASN A 537 19.56 4.53 -1.46
CA ASN A 537 19.02 3.74 -0.36
C ASN A 537 17.69 3.11 -0.81
N ASN A 538 17.64 1.78 -0.87
CA ASN A 538 16.47 1.03 -1.31
C ASN A 538 15.63 0.43 -0.17
N ASN A 539 15.90 0.84 1.09
CA ASN A 539 15.22 0.33 2.27
C ASN A 539 15.14 1.38 3.38
N VAL A 540 14.45 2.48 3.10
CA VAL A 540 14.40 3.66 3.98
C VAL A 540 13.46 3.51 5.18
N TYR A 541 13.16 2.28 5.61
CA TYR A 541 12.20 1.99 6.69
C TYR A 541 12.50 2.72 8.01
N CYS A 542 13.75 3.03 8.26
CA CYS A 542 14.23 3.70 9.47
C CYS A 542 14.78 5.11 9.24
N GLN A 543 14.52 5.73 8.07
CA GLN A 543 15.04 7.04 7.69
C GLN A 543 13.95 8.12 7.77
N ASP A 544 13.62 8.55 8.99
CA ASP A 544 12.70 9.68 9.22
C ASP A 544 13.45 11.02 9.07
N ASN A 545 13.96 11.28 7.88
CA ASN A 545 14.76 12.46 7.55
C ASN A 545 14.71 12.78 6.05
N GLU A 546 15.59 13.69 5.60
CA GLU A 546 15.65 14.20 4.23
C GLU A 546 15.96 13.12 3.16
N ILE A 547 16.42 11.92 3.55
CA ILE A 547 16.60 10.80 2.62
C ILE A 547 15.24 10.33 2.09
N SER A 548 14.21 10.32 2.95
CA SER A 548 12.88 9.80 2.63
C SER A 548 11.86 10.87 2.28
N TRP A 549 11.98 12.07 2.89
CA TRP A 549 10.99 13.14 2.69
C TRP A 549 11.11 13.74 1.28
N ILE A 550 9.98 14.11 0.69
CA ILE A 550 9.97 14.74 -0.64
C ILE A 550 10.61 16.13 -0.56
N ASP A 551 11.65 16.35 -1.34
CA ASP A 551 12.23 17.67 -1.57
C ASP A 551 11.46 18.41 -2.68
N TRP A 552 10.48 19.18 -2.28
CA TRP A 552 9.66 20.00 -3.18
C TRP A 552 10.43 21.12 -3.88
N SER A 553 11.64 21.44 -3.43
CA SER A 553 12.49 22.46 -4.06
C SER A 553 13.26 21.96 -5.28
N ALA A 554 13.37 20.62 -5.43
CA ALA A 554 14.11 19.96 -6.50
C ALA A 554 13.19 19.29 -7.54
N MET A 555 11.94 19.77 -7.66
CA MET A 555 10.93 19.20 -8.57
C MET A 555 11.36 19.26 -10.05
N ASP A 556 11.08 18.18 -10.78
CA ASP A 556 11.15 18.12 -12.24
C ASP A 556 9.78 18.46 -12.85
N ASP A 557 9.49 19.76 -13.01
CA ASP A 557 8.21 20.24 -13.57
C ASP A 557 7.87 19.59 -14.93
N SER A 558 8.88 19.22 -15.70
CA SER A 558 8.68 18.60 -17.00
C SER A 558 8.18 17.17 -16.87
N LEU A 559 8.64 16.44 -15.85
CA LEU A 559 8.20 15.08 -15.56
C LEU A 559 6.79 15.08 -14.95
N VAL A 560 6.47 16.05 -14.09
CA VAL A 560 5.11 16.27 -13.56
C VAL A 560 4.13 16.51 -14.70
N ALA A 561 4.45 17.44 -15.61
CA ALA A 561 3.59 17.73 -16.76
C ALA A 561 3.42 16.50 -17.66
N PHE A 562 4.49 15.74 -17.90
CA PHE A 562 4.46 14.52 -18.70
C PHE A 562 3.57 13.44 -18.04
N THR A 563 3.69 13.24 -16.74
CA THR A 563 2.89 12.27 -15.98
C THR A 563 1.41 12.64 -15.99
N ARG A 564 1.09 13.91 -15.75
CA ARG A 564 -0.28 14.44 -15.83
C ARG A 564 -0.89 14.20 -17.20
N ASP A 565 -0.16 14.49 -18.28
CA ASP A 565 -0.65 14.35 -19.65
C ASP A 565 -0.89 12.87 -20.01
N LEU A 566 -0.09 11.95 -19.46
CA LEU A 566 -0.30 10.50 -19.59
C LEU A 566 -1.54 10.02 -18.84
N ILE A 567 -1.75 10.50 -17.60
CA ILE A 567 -2.96 10.16 -16.83
C ILE A 567 -4.20 10.70 -17.55
N ALA A 568 -4.14 11.92 -18.10
CA ALA A 568 -5.22 12.48 -18.90
C ALA A 568 -5.48 11.65 -20.16
N LEU A 569 -4.43 11.20 -20.87
CA LEU A 569 -4.56 10.32 -22.03
C LEU A 569 -5.27 9.01 -21.67
N ARG A 570 -4.88 8.38 -20.54
CA ARG A 570 -5.52 7.17 -20.03
C ARG A 570 -6.98 7.40 -19.68
N ARG A 571 -7.29 8.46 -18.94
CA ARG A 571 -8.64 8.83 -18.53
C ARG A 571 -9.54 9.08 -19.73
N ASP A 572 -9.04 9.81 -20.74
CA ASP A 572 -9.81 10.24 -21.91
C ASP A 572 -10.02 9.10 -22.93
N HIS A 573 -9.33 7.96 -22.77
CA HIS A 573 -9.37 6.85 -23.75
C HIS A 573 -9.49 5.49 -23.04
N ALA A 574 -10.70 4.93 -23.00
CA ALA A 574 -11.03 3.65 -22.33
C ALA A 574 -10.24 2.44 -22.88
N VAL A 575 -9.65 2.55 -24.07
CA VAL A 575 -8.80 1.50 -24.65
C VAL A 575 -7.57 1.17 -23.79
N PHE A 576 -7.12 2.09 -22.91
CA PHE A 576 -6.01 1.88 -21.97
C PHE A 576 -6.48 1.37 -20.58
N ARG A 577 -7.78 1.28 -20.32
CA ARG A 577 -8.36 0.91 -19.03
C ARG A 577 -9.57 -0.01 -19.20
N ARG A 578 -9.37 -1.09 -19.98
CA ARG A 578 -10.41 -2.06 -20.32
C ARG A 578 -10.88 -2.82 -19.07
N ARG A 579 -12.18 -3.14 -19.04
CA ARG A 579 -12.78 -4.01 -18.01
C ARG A 579 -12.55 -5.50 -18.27
N HIS A 580 -12.26 -5.85 -19.53
CA HIS A 580 -12.06 -7.23 -19.98
C HIS A 580 -10.72 -7.38 -20.68
N HIS A 581 -10.11 -8.55 -20.55
CA HIS A 581 -8.90 -8.88 -21.26
C HIS A 581 -9.11 -8.84 -22.79
N PHE A 582 -8.04 -8.69 -23.52
CA PHE A 582 -8.07 -8.80 -24.97
C PHE A 582 -8.37 -10.26 -25.35
N ASP A 583 -9.28 -10.46 -26.32
CA ASP A 583 -9.67 -11.80 -26.81
C ASP A 583 -9.15 -12.09 -28.23
N GLY A 584 -8.46 -11.13 -28.88
CA GLY A 584 -7.91 -11.27 -30.22
C GLY A 584 -8.97 -11.34 -31.31
N ARG A 585 -10.23 -10.94 -31.03
CA ARG A 585 -11.35 -11.05 -31.97
C ARG A 585 -11.77 -9.68 -32.50
N PRO A 586 -12.24 -9.64 -33.76
CA PRO A 586 -12.87 -8.43 -34.32
C PRO A 586 -14.17 -8.12 -33.55
N ALA A 587 -14.49 -6.82 -33.39
CA ALA A 587 -15.77 -6.42 -32.85
C ALA A 587 -16.92 -6.98 -33.68
N ALA A 588 -17.89 -7.62 -33.03
CA ALA A 588 -19.08 -8.16 -33.69
C ALA A 588 -19.96 -7.09 -34.37
N ARG A 589 -19.66 -5.83 -34.19
CA ARG A 589 -20.43 -4.69 -34.66
C ARG A 589 -19.92 -4.05 -35.92
N ASP A 590 -18.67 -4.29 -36.29
CA ASP A 590 -18.04 -3.62 -37.42
C ASP A 590 -17.72 -4.65 -38.54
N ILE A 591 -18.66 -4.75 -39.47
CA ILE A 591 -18.50 -5.61 -40.68
C ILE A 591 -17.48 -5.01 -41.64
N GLU A 592 -17.19 -3.69 -41.50
CA GLU A 592 -16.32 -2.93 -42.45
C GLU A 592 -14.85 -2.83 -41.93
N ALA A 593 -14.55 -3.09 -40.64
CA ALA A 593 -13.19 -3.08 -40.09
C ALA A 593 -12.87 -4.39 -39.34
N PRO A 594 -12.39 -5.43 -39.97
CA PRO A 594 -12.22 -6.75 -39.36
C PRO A 594 -10.97 -6.90 -38.50
N LEU A 595 -10.41 -5.80 -37.94
CA LEU A 595 -9.24 -5.87 -37.08
C LEU A 595 -9.63 -6.32 -35.69
N PRO A 596 -8.84 -7.21 -35.03
CA PRO A 596 -9.00 -7.59 -33.65
C PRO A 596 -8.80 -6.40 -32.70
N ASP A 597 -9.15 -6.60 -31.43
CA ASP A 597 -8.99 -5.59 -30.38
C ASP A 597 -7.52 -5.22 -30.12
N ILE A 598 -6.58 -6.13 -30.39
CA ILE A 598 -5.14 -5.89 -30.38
C ILE A 598 -4.47 -6.60 -31.56
N VAL A 599 -3.47 -5.97 -32.18
CA VAL A 599 -2.61 -6.57 -33.22
C VAL A 599 -1.15 -6.26 -32.90
N TRP A 600 -0.34 -7.30 -32.78
CA TRP A 600 1.11 -7.18 -32.63
C TRP A 600 1.78 -7.10 -34.00
N LEU A 601 2.65 -6.12 -34.18
CA LEU A 601 3.28 -5.82 -35.46
C LEU A 601 4.80 -5.80 -35.36
N GLU A 602 5.43 -6.33 -36.42
CA GLU A 602 6.86 -6.21 -36.64
C GLU A 602 7.22 -4.82 -37.23
N PRO A 603 8.50 -4.43 -37.22
CA PRO A 603 8.94 -3.14 -37.76
C PRO A 603 8.59 -2.92 -39.25
N ASP A 604 8.37 -3.96 -40.03
CA ASP A 604 7.93 -3.90 -41.42
C ASP A 604 6.41 -3.86 -41.62
N ALA A 605 5.65 -3.71 -40.51
CA ALA A 605 4.20 -3.71 -40.44
C ALA A 605 3.53 -5.07 -40.71
N THR A 606 4.27 -6.15 -40.74
CA THR A 606 3.68 -7.50 -40.77
C THR A 606 3.20 -7.91 -39.38
N ALA A 607 2.16 -8.75 -39.28
CA ALA A 607 1.70 -9.26 -38.01
C ALA A 607 2.75 -10.21 -37.43
N LYS A 608 3.02 -10.08 -36.11
CA LYS A 608 3.91 -10.99 -35.38
C LYS A 608 3.39 -12.41 -35.41
N THR A 609 4.29 -13.36 -35.63
CA THR A 609 4.06 -14.80 -35.54
C THR A 609 4.69 -15.35 -34.24
N GLU A 610 4.46 -16.63 -33.96
CA GLU A 610 5.06 -17.27 -32.76
C GLU A 610 6.60 -17.24 -32.78
N ASP A 611 7.23 -17.26 -33.97
CA ASP A 611 8.68 -17.24 -34.09
C ASP A 611 9.32 -15.85 -33.83
N ASP A 612 8.52 -14.77 -33.88
CA ASP A 612 9.00 -13.38 -33.76
C ASP A 612 9.18 -12.90 -32.29
N TRP A 613 8.87 -13.75 -31.32
CA TRP A 613 9.06 -13.49 -29.88
C TRP A 613 10.42 -13.95 -29.36
N GLY A 614 11.41 -14.06 -30.24
CA GLY A 614 12.73 -14.59 -29.93
C GLY A 614 13.52 -13.75 -28.91
N ALA A 615 14.57 -14.39 -28.33
CA ALA A 615 15.38 -13.79 -27.26
C ALA A 615 16.10 -12.48 -27.64
N GLU A 616 16.33 -12.24 -28.93
CA GLU A 616 17.01 -11.04 -29.41
C GLU A 616 16.08 -9.84 -29.65
N ALA A 617 14.75 -10.06 -29.65
CA ALA A 617 13.77 -9.00 -29.85
C ALA A 617 13.68 -8.07 -28.62
N ARG A 618 13.90 -6.77 -28.82
CA ARG A 618 13.86 -5.71 -27.78
C ARG A 618 13.04 -4.51 -28.23
N SER A 619 12.27 -4.63 -29.29
CA SER A 619 11.29 -3.63 -29.71
C SER A 619 9.97 -4.29 -30.02
N ILE A 620 8.89 -3.55 -29.81
CA ILE A 620 7.53 -4.04 -29.99
C ILE A 620 6.65 -2.94 -30.55
N GLY A 621 5.80 -3.29 -31.52
CA GLY A 621 4.73 -2.46 -32.01
C GLY A 621 3.39 -3.15 -31.78
N PHE A 622 2.38 -2.44 -31.27
CA PHE A 622 1.04 -2.99 -31.16
C PHE A 622 -0.04 -1.94 -31.43
N TYR A 623 -1.02 -2.37 -32.18
CA TYR A 623 -2.21 -1.60 -32.50
C TYR A 623 -3.32 -1.96 -31.50
N LEU A 624 -4.01 -0.95 -30.99
CA LEU A 624 -5.17 -1.05 -30.11
C LEU A 624 -6.39 -0.51 -30.86
N ASN A 625 -7.41 -1.35 -30.99
CA ASN A 625 -8.66 -1.02 -31.68
C ASN A 625 -9.66 -0.43 -30.67
N GLY A 626 -9.85 0.89 -30.70
CA GLY A 626 -10.82 1.58 -29.83
C GLY A 626 -12.27 1.25 -30.18
N HIS A 627 -12.57 0.75 -31.39
CA HIS A 627 -13.93 0.40 -31.81
C HIS A 627 -14.42 -0.96 -31.26
N THR A 628 -13.54 -1.73 -30.61
CA THR A 628 -13.87 -3.04 -30.04
C THR A 628 -14.34 -2.99 -28.58
N LEU A 629 -14.35 -1.81 -27.96
CA LEU A 629 -14.81 -1.64 -26.58
C LEU A 629 -16.26 -2.06 -26.43
N PRO A 630 -16.63 -2.80 -25.36
CA PRO A 630 -18.01 -3.16 -25.06
C PRO A 630 -18.89 -1.91 -24.85
N ARG A 631 -20.21 -2.05 -25.08
CA ARG A 631 -21.15 -0.98 -24.73
C ARG A 631 -21.17 -0.78 -23.22
N GLY A 632 -21.02 0.46 -22.78
CA GLY A 632 -20.94 0.84 -21.37
C GLY A 632 -19.51 1.07 -20.88
N ASP A 633 -18.48 0.68 -21.65
CA ASP A 633 -17.10 1.12 -21.43
C ASP A 633 -16.82 2.42 -22.20
N GLU A 634 -17.88 3.01 -22.71
CA GLU A 634 -17.89 4.22 -23.54
C GLU A 634 -17.82 5.42 -22.60
N ASP A 635 -16.63 5.93 -22.33
CA ASP A 635 -16.49 7.17 -21.59
C ASP A 635 -16.40 8.37 -22.54
N GLY A 636 -17.32 9.30 -22.33
CA GLY A 636 -17.30 10.61 -22.92
C GLY A 636 -17.95 10.71 -24.29
N GLU A 637 -18.30 11.92 -24.68
CA GLU A 637 -18.95 12.31 -25.93
C GLU A 637 -18.00 12.28 -27.16
N GLY A 638 -16.83 11.64 -27.03
CA GLY A 638 -15.79 11.58 -28.07
C GLY A 638 -15.89 10.33 -28.96
N PRO A 639 -15.53 10.43 -30.25
CA PRO A 639 -15.44 9.26 -31.09
C PRO A 639 -14.32 8.32 -30.60
N TYR A 640 -14.56 7.01 -30.69
CA TYR A 640 -13.53 5.98 -30.47
C TYR A 640 -12.27 6.29 -31.26
N ARG A 641 -11.11 6.03 -30.67
CA ARG A 641 -9.80 6.25 -31.26
C ARG A 641 -8.99 4.97 -31.21
N ASP A 642 -8.36 4.70 -32.32
CA ASP A 642 -7.34 3.67 -32.40
C ASP A 642 -5.98 4.24 -32.02
N PHE A 643 -5.14 3.37 -31.48
CA PHE A 643 -3.78 3.72 -31.09
C PHE A 643 -2.78 2.73 -31.70
N TYR A 644 -1.60 3.23 -32.02
CA TYR A 644 -0.45 2.42 -32.37
C TYR A 644 0.69 2.78 -31.44
N VAL A 645 1.12 1.82 -30.63
CA VAL A 645 2.16 2.00 -29.60
C VAL A 645 3.43 1.32 -30.06
N LEU A 646 4.53 2.06 -30.02
CA LEU A 646 5.86 1.61 -30.41
C LEU A 646 6.80 1.76 -29.23
N MET A 647 7.48 0.68 -28.82
CA MET A 647 8.43 0.67 -27.72
C MET A 647 9.74 0.03 -28.17
N ASN A 648 10.84 0.73 -27.93
CA ASN A 648 12.19 0.29 -28.31
C ASN A 648 13.11 0.31 -27.09
N ALA A 649 13.40 -0.85 -26.53
CA ALA A 649 14.40 -1.02 -25.46
C ALA A 649 15.82 -1.29 -26.02
N TRP A 650 16.00 -1.28 -27.33
CA TRP A 650 17.30 -1.42 -27.99
C TRP A 650 18.11 -0.12 -27.88
N TRP A 651 19.42 -0.23 -27.96
CA TRP A 651 20.33 0.92 -27.89
C TRP A 651 20.58 1.63 -29.21
N GLU A 652 19.93 1.19 -30.29
CA GLU A 652 19.96 1.81 -31.63
C GLU A 652 18.53 2.14 -32.08
N PRO A 653 18.34 3.14 -32.94
CA PRO A 653 17.04 3.41 -33.52
C PRO A 653 16.53 2.23 -34.37
N VAL A 654 15.21 2.02 -34.38
CA VAL A 654 14.54 0.98 -35.18
C VAL A 654 13.55 1.64 -36.14
N PRO A 655 13.66 1.43 -37.48
CA PRO A 655 12.71 1.95 -38.43
C PRO A 655 11.40 1.14 -38.39
N TYR A 656 10.29 1.79 -38.07
CA TYR A 656 8.96 1.19 -38.09
C TYR A 656 8.16 1.71 -39.28
N THR A 657 7.71 0.83 -40.18
CA THR A 657 6.75 1.13 -41.23
C THR A 657 5.35 1.23 -40.62
N LEU A 658 4.62 2.31 -40.88
CA LEU A 658 3.27 2.46 -40.37
C LEU A 658 2.29 1.58 -41.14
N PRO A 659 1.41 0.80 -40.45
CA PRO A 659 0.56 -0.18 -41.12
C PRO A 659 -0.53 0.47 -41.99
N GLY A 660 -0.96 -0.21 -43.05
CA GLY A 660 -2.04 0.14 -43.95
C GLY A 660 -2.35 -1.03 -44.86
N PRO A 661 -3.38 -1.01 -45.73
CA PRO A 661 -4.49 -0.06 -45.85
C PRO A 661 -5.69 -0.38 -44.95
N THR A 662 -5.66 -1.48 -44.16
CA THR A 662 -6.74 -1.88 -43.25
C THR A 662 -6.71 -1.13 -41.89
N PHE A 663 -5.61 -0.44 -41.61
CA PHE A 663 -5.42 0.41 -40.42
C PHE A 663 -5.73 1.88 -40.77
N PRO A 664 -5.84 2.78 -39.77
CA PRO A 664 -6.02 4.19 -40.00
C PRO A 664 -5.00 4.81 -40.96
N ALA A 665 -5.49 5.69 -41.86
CA ALA A 665 -4.66 6.29 -42.89
C ALA A 665 -3.70 7.37 -42.38
N GLU A 666 -4.04 8.04 -41.28
CA GLU A 666 -3.26 9.14 -40.72
C GLU A 666 -3.22 9.05 -39.20
N TRP A 667 -2.07 9.34 -38.64
CA TRP A 667 -1.78 9.27 -37.19
C TRP A 667 -1.17 10.58 -36.72
N GLU A 668 -1.41 10.92 -35.45
CA GLU A 668 -0.72 12.00 -34.74
C GLU A 668 0.09 11.43 -33.56
N VAL A 669 1.29 11.95 -33.36
CA VAL A 669 2.14 11.58 -32.22
C VAL A 669 1.56 12.22 -30.95
N VAL A 670 1.13 11.42 -29.97
CA VAL A 670 0.57 11.92 -28.71
C VAL A 670 1.52 11.74 -27.52
N VAL A 671 2.46 10.78 -27.61
CA VAL A 671 3.54 10.57 -26.66
C VAL A 671 4.83 10.31 -27.43
N ASP A 672 5.92 10.95 -27.03
CA ASP A 672 7.30 10.65 -27.44
C ASP A 672 8.23 10.86 -26.23
N THR A 673 8.79 9.76 -25.72
CA THR A 673 9.66 9.80 -24.54
C THR A 673 11.08 10.29 -24.85
N SER A 674 11.48 10.32 -26.12
CA SER A 674 12.81 10.80 -26.56
C SER A 674 12.88 12.32 -26.62
N SER A 675 11.74 12.96 -26.89
CA SER A 675 11.58 14.41 -26.91
C SER A 675 10.42 14.80 -25.98
N HIS A 676 10.54 15.93 -25.31
CA HIS A 676 9.36 16.49 -24.66
C HIS A 676 8.45 17.02 -25.77
N VAL A 677 7.29 16.37 -26.00
CA VAL A 677 6.29 16.87 -26.95
C VAL A 677 5.85 18.25 -26.46
N ALA A 678 6.11 19.26 -27.26
CA ALA A 678 5.85 20.63 -26.87
C ALA A 678 4.37 20.88 -26.55
N PRO A 679 4.08 21.69 -25.53
CA PRO A 679 2.71 22.05 -25.12
C PRO A 679 1.97 22.93 -26.14
N ASP A 680 2.61 23.37 -27.24
CA ASP A 680 2.07 24.34 -28.20
C ASP A 680 0.99 23.78 -29.16
N GLY A 681 0.56 22.52 -28.95
CA GLY A 681 -0.56 21.91 -29.64
C GLY A 681 -0.28 21.44 -31.08
N THR A 682 0.94 21.61 -31.60
CA THR A 682 1.32 21.10 -32.95
C THR A 682 1.87 19.69 -32.80
N ARG A 683 1.02 18.68 -33.02
CA ARG A 683 1.41 17.27 -32.95
C ARG A 683 1.90 16.83 -34.35
N PRO A 684 3.09 16.19 -34.46
CA PRO A 684 3.54 15.64 -35.74
C PRO A 684 2.52 14.63 -36.30
N ARG A 685 2.19 14.73 -37.56
CA ARG A 685 1.34 13.79 -38.26
C ARG A 685 2.15 12.92 -39.21
N VAL A 686 1.81 11.64 -39.28
CA VAL A 686 2.43 10.62 -40.13
C VAL A 686 1.35 9.77 -40.78
N ARG A 687 1.66 9.18 -41.91
CA ARG A 687 0.66 8.45 -42.71
C ARG A 687 0.98 6.96 -42.81
N ALA A 688 -0.03 6.18 -43.08
CA ALA A 688 0.14 4.78 -43.45
C ALA A 688 1.15 4.60 -44.56
N GLY A 689 2.11 3.69 -44.36
CA GLY A 689 3.23 3.45 -45.27
C GLY A 689 4.47 4.34 -45.08
N ASP A 690 4.38 5.41 -44.27
CA ASP A 690 5.57 6.16 -43.85
C ASP A 690 6.47 5.31 -42.94
N VAL A 691 7.77 5.59 -42.98
CA VAL A 691 8.73 4.98 -42.03
C VAL A 691 9.03 5.96 -40.93
N LEU A 692 8.69 5.58 -39.71
CA LEU A 692 9.03 6.29 -38.47
C LEU A 692 10.30 5.69 -37.89
N GLU A 693 11.35 6.49 -37.78
CA GLU A 693 12.56 6.08 -37.05
C GLU A 693 12.30 6.19 -35.54
N LEU A 694 12.04 5.04 -34.91
CA LEU A 694 11.80 4.96 -33.46
C LEU A 694 13.16 5.10 -32.74
N PRO A 695 13.37 6.17 -31.96
CA PRO A 695 14.67 6.40 -31.35
C PRO A 695 15.07 5.26 -30.38
N ALA A 696 16.38 5.15 -30.13
CA ALA A 696 16.91 4.23 -29.13
C ALA A 696 16.31 4.50 -27.73
N ARG A 697 15.97 3.45 -27.00
CA ARG A 697 15.44 3.55 -25.65
C ARG A 697 14.26 4.53 -25.55
N SER A 698 13.21 4.32 -26.37
CA SER A 698 12.08 5.25 -26.41
C SER A 698 10.74 4.55 -26.62
N THR A 699 9.69 5.26 -26.23
CA THR A 699 8.28 4.94 -26.52
C THR A 699 7.68 6.05 -27.37
N VAL A 700 6.92 5.68 -28.41
CA VAL A 700 6.08 6.57 -29.19
C VAL A 700 4.66 6.02 -29.21
N VAL A 701 3.68 6.88 -28.89
CA VAL A 701 2.26 6.54 -28.98
C VAL A 701 1.64 7.40 -30.08
N LEU A 702 1.03 6.73 -31.03
CA LEU A 702 0.31 7.33 -32.14
C LEU A 702 -1.19 7.17 -31.93
N ARG A 703 -1.94 8.24 -32.15
CA ARG A 703 -3.41 8.26 -32.11
C ARG A 703 -3.96 8.49 -33.51
N GLN A 704 -5.00 7.75 -33.87
CA GLN A 704 -5.75 7.92 -35.12
C GLN A 704 -6.22 9.37 -35.29
N VAL A 705 -5.99 9.93 -36.49
CA VAL A 705 -6.62 11.18 -36.93
C VAL A 705 -7.96 10.84 -37.58
N PRO A 706 -9.09 11.45 -37.17
CA PRO A 706 -10.39 11.19 -37.82
C PRO A 706 -10.38 11.58 -39.29
N GLU A 707 -11.15 10.85 -40.11
CA GLU A 707 -11.37 11.23 -41.48
C GLU A 707 -12.06 12.59 -41.55
N GLY A 708 -11.45 13.57 -42.20
CA GLY A 708 -12.00 14.91 -42.38
C GLY A 708 -11.65 15.94 -41.27
N ALA A 709 -10.71 15.64 -40.38
CA ALA A 709 -10.19 16.56 -39.35
C ALA A 709 -9.03 17.44 -39.85
#